data_74473c05dce716fd07cd5b9b9d778953
#
_entry.id   74473c05dce716fd07cd5b9b9d778953
#
_cell.length_a   1.000
_cell.length_b   1.000
_cell.length_c   1.000
_cell.angle_alpha   90.00
_cell.angle_beta   90.00
_cell.angle_gamma   90.00
#
_symmetry.space_group_name_H-M   'P 1'
#
loop_
_entity.id
_entity.type
_entity.pdbx_description
1 polymer ?
#
loop_
_entity_poly.entity_id
_entity_poly.type
_entity_poly.pdbx_seq_one_letter_code
_entity_poly.pdbx_strand_id
1 'polypeptide(L)'
;MGIDDLIFNRTNTDKVISSNPIQIFNYLDKKDGFGYLRTNQADFLKEWNERRAERDIVGVMHTGAGKTLVGLLMLQSKLVEEKEPAIYLCPTKQLVEQTVKQASHYGMDVCEIGDDNRIPIEFKNAEKILVTTFSKVFNGKSIFGVKDFTNTASILKIGSVLIDDAHSCVDYARNSSTIIIKNDTPAFNGIFELFKAEIERQSYGKYNSIQRSDASVSIQVPYWEWLSKIRNVKEILNTHFSQESADFEYRMIQNLLDFSRCYISGTQIEITPKYNPIEQIPSFNNAKHRYILSATINEKDLREELGIEKSAIENPIVTNSYVVDVGERMILAPTKYHKDITDSIIRNWMITECKKQNMGLVVIVPSRNSLATQEWEKLGAKIIDNSNYEDIFSGIESGNREQVVLVNRYEGIDFPGEQSHILILDGLPEFSTNKDKAISTTSQDDNWKLKIVQKIEQGLGRTVRSNSDYSVVLLLGDKLIDFISLKSNMKYFSLATQAQLSISNELVSGFVISDVKAAKEEIVKSINYCLSRNPSWVKYAKDKLSEVNVSELAHTDISDIENEYDSYKQYVRHDFTDAISKLEALRTNKSGNELGRIYQEEAEVRFYSSDIQNSQNLQNLAFEEWDYAFKPETSGYQKALKAPDIIEASFKFITDHSDKYSLSKFINDIISKLRYDNEASSEHFEKAIEDLGKLLGLHSTRPEKIKDDGGPDNLWLSRDYQFVIECKNREVNNINKGDVEQLLHSELWFTNNYGGMYHQKLILFHAKSEKEREVQFSDNMYIVSREKLNRLKDKIEQLKQLLNNNFDGLTKEQLQQYLFKTKLNIRQIEHHFFTKAK
;
A
#
# COMPACT_ATOMS: atom_id res chain seq x y z
N MET A 1 50.36 -48.80 -9.20
CA MET A 1 49.38 -48.07 -8.46
C MET A 1 48.04 -48.70 -8.80
N GLY A 2 47.39 -49.30 -7.79
CA GLY A 2 46.05 -49.85 -7.95
C GLY A 2 45.04 -48.74 -8.00
N ILE A 3 43.81 -49.04 -8.43
CA ILE A 3 42.70 -48.08 -8.52
C ILE A 3 42.37 -47.50 -7.13
N ASP A 4 42.59 -48.30 -6.09
CA ASP A 4 42.43 -47.90 -4.69
C ASP A 4 43.44 -46.82 -4.25
N ASP A 5 44.71 -46.94 -4.70
CA ASP A 5 45.78 -45.95 -4.44
C ASP A 5 45.46 -44.60 -5.15
N LEU A 6 44.86 -44.65 -6.35
CA LEU A 6 44.48 -43.50 -7.11
C LEU A 6 43.24 -42.81 -6.50
N ILE A 7 42.31 -43.58 -5.98
CA ILE A 7 41.11 -43.06 -5.30
C ILE A 7 41.51 -42.51 -3.95
N PHE A 8 42.34 -43.23 -3.16
CA PHE A 8 42.83 -42.81 -1.86
C PHE A 8 43.67 -41.52 -1.92
N ASN A 9 44.58 -41.43 -2.90
CA ASN A 9 45.39 -40.21 -3.12
C ASN A 9 44.59 -39.03 -3.63
N ARG A 10 43.44 -39.24 -4.30
CA ARG A 10 42.52 -38.15 -4.72
C ARG A 10 41.55 -37.75 -3.62
N THR A 11 41.26 -38.63 -2.67
CA THR A 11 40.38 -38.30 -1.52
C THR A 11 41.16 -37.64 -0.38
N ASN A 12 42.49 -37.81 -0.32
CA ASN A 12 43.37 -37.19 0.70
C ASN A 12 44.14 -35.95 0.23
N THR A 13 43.99 -35.49 -1.00
CA THR A 13 44.34 -34.10 -1.33
C THR A 13 43.36 -33.17 -0.60
N ASP A 14 43.92 -32.29 0.24
CA ASP A 14 43.17 -31.23 0.89
C ASP A 14 42.08 -30.70 -0.05
N LYS A 15 40.81 -30.98 0.25
CA LYS A 15 39.71 -30.43 -0.51
C LYS A 15 39.81 -28.93 -0.35
N VAL A 16 40.37 -28.25 -1.33
CA VAL A 16 40.23 -26.81 -1.44
C VAL A 16 38.73 -26.58 -1.54
N ILE A 17 38.13 -26.25 -0.40
CA ILE A 17 36.69 -25.93 -0.35
C ILE A 17 36.53 -24.66 -1.17
N SER A 18 36.00 -24.81 -2.38
CA SER A 18 35.73 -23.69 -3.25
C SER A 18 34.75 -22.72 -2.59
N SER A 19 35.04 -21.43 -2.70
CA SER A 19 34.06 -20.38 -2.29
C SER A 19 33.08 -20.05 -3.41
N ASN A 20 33.20 -20.64 -4.59
CA ASN A 20 32.22 -20.43 -5.66
C ASN A 20 30.88 -21.15 -5.33
N PRO A 21 29.72 -20.43 -5.30
CA PRO A 21 28.46 -21.02 -4.83
C PRO A 21 27.94 -22.15 -5.71
N ILE A 22 28.20 -22.12 -7.02
CA ILE A 22 27.80 -23.19 -7.94
C ILE A 22 28.66 -24.43 -7.70
N GLN A 23 29.97 -24.26 -7.45
CA GLN A 23 30.83 -25.38 -7.10
C GLN A 23 30.48 -25.95 -5.73
N ILE A 24 30.17 -25.11 -4.75
CA ILE A 24 29.66 -25.57 -3.45
C ILE A 24 28.44 -26.47 -3.67
N PHE A 25 27.44 -26.00 -4.43
CA PHE A 25 26.25 -26.80 -4.73
C PHE A 25 26.57 -28.15 -5.33
N ASN A 26 27.54 -28.24 -6.26
CA ASN A 26 27.90 -29.49 -6.90
C ASN A 26 28.51 -30.51 -5.94
N TYR A 27 29.16 -30.07 -4.85
CA TYR A 27 29.78 -30.91 -3.83
C TYR A 27 28.87 -31.33 -2.67
N LEU A 28 27.65 -30.73 -2.56
CA LEU A 28 26.69 -31.06 -1.52
C LEU A 28 26.12 -32.48 -1.70
N ASP A 29 25.88 -33.17 -0.59
CA ASP A 29 25.24 -34.49 -0.54
C ASP A 29 23.72 -34.32 -0.49
N LYS A 30 23.13 -34.12 -1.66
CA LYS A 30 21.73 -33.78 -1.87
C LYS A 30 20.83 -35.02 -1.88
N LYS A 31 19.61 -34.88 -1.35
CA LYS A 31 18.57 -35.91 -1.49
C LYS A 31 18.10 -36.05 -2.93
N ASP A 32 17.53 -37.19 -3.27
CA ASP A 32 16.93 -37.43 -4.58
C ASP A 32 15.90 -36.36 -4.93
N GLY A 33 15.96 -35.88 -6.18
CA GLY A 33 15.12 -34.79 -6.66
C GLY A 33 15.68 -33.38 -6.50
N PHE A 34 16.79 -33.20 -5.78
CA PHE A 34 17.44 -31.91 -5.54
C PHE A 34 18.78 -31.73 -6.25
N GLY A 35 19.05 -32.53 -7.28
CA GLY A 35 20.35 -32.69 -7.93
C GLY A 35 20.85 -31.58 -8.84
N TYR A 36 20.02 -30.60 -9.23
CA TYR A 36 20.38 -29.54 -10.18
C TYR A 36 19.88 -28.17 -9.80
N LEU A 37 20.64 -27.13 -10.19
CA LEU A 37 20.19 -25.74 -10.12
C LEU A 37 19.29 -25.43 -11.32
N ARG A 38 18.23 -24.72 -11.08
CA ARG A 38 17.43 -24.11 -12.17
C ARG A 38 18.25 -23.02 -12.86
N THR A 39 17.96 -22.74 -14.12
CA THR A 39 18.70 -21.74 -14.90
C THR A 39 18.72 -20.37 -14.22
N ASN A 40 17.58 -19.90 -13.74
CA ASN A 40 17.48 -18.63 -13.03
C ASN A 40 18.33 -18.58 -11.75
N GLN A 41 18.43 -19.68 -11.00
CA GLN A 41 19.27 -19.77 -9.81
C GLN A 41 20.76 -19.72 -10.15
N ALA A 42 21.15 -20.43 -11.21
CA ALA A 42 22.55 -20.46 -11.67
C ALA A 42 22.98 -19.09 -12.21
N ASP A 43 22.14 -18.43 -13.00
CA ASP A 43 22.39 -17.09 -13.54
C ASP A 43 22.50 -16.05 -12.42
N PHE A 44 21.59 -16.11 -11.44
CA PHE A 44 21.64 -15.23 -10.27
C PHE A 44 22.93 -15.41 -9.46
N LEU A 45 23.28 -16.65 -9.15
CA LEU A 45 24.50 -16.98 -8.39
C LEU A 45 25.78 -16.58 -9.12
N LYS A 46 25.80 -16.65 -10.46
CA LYS A 46 26.91 -16.19 -11.28
C LYS A 46 27.10 -14.68 -11.15
N GLU A 47 26.04 -13.91 -11.37
CA GLU A 47 26.08 -12.45 -11.26
C GLU A 47 26.42 -12.00 -9.82
N TRP A 48 25.79 -12.62 -8.82
CA TRP A 48 26.14 -12.37 -7.42
C TRP A 48 27.61 -12.65 -7.15
N ASN A 49 28.18 -13.75 -7.67
CA ASN A 49 29.57 -14.11 -7.45
C ASN A 49 30.57 -13.11 -8.05
N GLU A 50 30.20 -12.43 -9.14
CA GLU A 50 30.96 -11.34 -9.73
C GLU A 50 30.96 -10.08 -8.84
N ARG A 51 29.84 -9.85 -8.14
CA ARG A 51 29.60 -8.69 -7.26
C ARG A 51 29.79 -8.99 -5.78
N ARG A 52 30.23 -10.16 -5.41
CA ARG A 52 30.25 -10.68 -4.04
C ARG A 52 31.06 -9.85 -3.02
N ALA A 53 31.95 -8.95 -3.50
CA ALA A 53 32.73 -8.03 -2.66
C ALA A 53 31.92 -6.80 -2.23
N GLU A 54 30.79 -6.52 -2.89
CA GLU A 54 29.92 -5.41 -2.50
C GLU A 54 29.33 -5.65 -1.11
N ARG A 55 29.12 -4.57 -0.36
CA ARG A 55 28.54 -4.66 0.96
C ARG A 55 27.05 -5.04 0.91
N ASP A 56 26.28 -4.33 0.13
CA ASP A 56 24.87 -4.53 -0.02
C ASP A 56 24.55 -5.03 -1.43
N ILE A 57 23.76 -6.08 -1.54
CA ILE A 57 23.25 -6.59 -2.82
C ILE A 57 21.75 -6.85 -2.66
N VAL A 58 20.97 -6.30 -3.57
CA VAL A 58 19.53 -6.53 -3.68
C VAL A 58 19.29 -7.51 -4.83
N GLY A 59 18.55 -8.58 -4.59
CA GLY A 59 18.18 -9.58 -5.58
C GLY A 59 16.66 -9.73 -5.72
N VAL A 60 16.19 -9.71 -6.97
CA VAL A 60 14.79 -9.88 -7.30
C VAL A 60 14.55 -11.27 -7.84
N MET A 61 13.80 -12.07 -7.10
CA MET A 61 13.42 -13.42 -7.47
C MET A 61 11.96 -13.68 -7.10
N HIS A 62 11.17 -14.23 -8.02
CA HIS A 62 9.78 -14.57 -7.74
C HIS A 62 9.59 -15.55 -6.59
N THR A 63 8.39 -15.54 -6.03
CA THR A 63 7.95 -16.61 -5.14
C THR A 63 8.00 -17.94 -5.91
N GLY A 64 8.61 -18.97 -5.30
CA GLY A 64 8.78 -20.27 -5.97
C GLY A 64 10.03 -20.40 -6.85
N ALA A 65 10.77 -19.33 -7.13
CA ALA A 65 12.02 -19.39 -7.89
C ALA A 65 13.19 -20.06 -7.13
N GLY A 66 12.98 -20.39 -5.84
CA GLY A 66 13.97 -21.06 -5.00
C GLY A 66 14.97 -20.12 -4.34
N LYS A 67 14.52 -18.95 -3.90
CA LYS A 67 15.30 -17.95 -3.12
C LYS A 67 16.07 -18.58 -1.98
N THR A 68 15.46 -19.50 -1.25
CA THR A 68 16.08 -20.16 -0.08
C THR A 68 17.39 -20.86 -0.42
N LEU A 69 17.42 -21.63 -1.50
CA LEU A 69 18.67 -22.30 -1.93
C LEU A 69 19.74 -21.29 -2.35
N VAL A 70 19.35 -20.29 -3.13
CA VAL A 70 20.27 -19.23 -3.58
C VAL A 70 20.86 -18.51 -2.37
N GLY A 71 20.03 -18.09 -1.41
CA GLY A 71 20.47 -17.40 -0.21
C GLY A 71 21.39 -18.25 0.68
N LEU A 72 21.09 -19.53 0.87
CA LEU A 72 21.95 -20.46 1.61
C LEU A 72 23.32 -20.63 0.93
N LEU A 73 23.35 -20.75 -0.40
CA LEU A 73 24.60 -20.88 -1.15
C LEU A 73 25.45 -19.60 -1.11
N MET A 74 24.81 -18.41 -1.15
CA MET A 74 25.49 -17.12 -0.98
C MET A 74 26.16 -17.05 0.39
N LEU A 75 25.42 -17.36 1.47
CA LEU A 75 25.95 -17.33 2.83
C LEU A 75 27.03 -18.42 3.04
N GLN A 76 26.84 -19.62 2.52
CA GLN A 76 27.85 -20.70 2.59
C GLN A 76 29.15 -20.32 1.88
N SER A 77 29.01 -19.64 0.73
CA SER A 77 30.15 -19.11 -0.03
C SER A 77 30.97 -18.13 0.80
N LYS A 78 30.29 -17.18 1.49
CA LYS A 78 30.92 -16.19 2.36
C LYS A 78 31.52 -16.82 3.63
N LEU A 79 30.83 -17.77 4.23
CA LEU A 79 31.30 -18.49 5.40
C LEU A 79 32.66 -19.22 5.11
N VAL A 80 32.75 -19.87 3.96
CA VAL A 80 33.98 -20.52 3.50
C VAL A 80 35.09 -19.51 3.20
N GLU A 81 34.76 -18.40 2.54
CA GLU A 81 35.75 -17.40 2.13
C GLU A 81 36.31 -16.59 3.31
N GLU A 82 35.41 -16.07 4.16
CA GLU A 82 35.78 -15.06 5.16
C GLU A 82 35.93 -15.65 6.57
N LYS A 83 35.37 -16.85 6.82
CA LYS A 83 35.34 -17.48 8.15
C LYS A 83 34.78 -16.56 9.23
N GLU A 84 33.73 -15.82 8.87
CA GLU A 84 32.96 -14.93 9.76
C GLU A 84 31.51 -15.42 9.89
N PRO A 85 30.82 -15.16 11.02
CA PRO A 85 29.44 -15.61 11.24
C PRO A 85 28.48 -15.16 10.13
N ALA A 86 27.67 -16.09 9.62
CA ALA A 86 26.71 -15.87 8.57
C ALA A 86 25.28 -16.19 9.05
N ILE A 87 24.33 -15.28 8.82
CA ILE A 87 22.96 -15.39 9.32
C ILE A 87 21.91 -15.27 8.18
N TYR A 88 20.93 -16.17 8.22
CA TYR A 88 19.75 -16.18 7.34
C TYR A 88 18.52 -15.74 8.14
N LEU A 89 17.93 -14.61 7.78
CA LEU A 89 16.80 -14.02 8.48
C LEU A 89 15.48 -14.29 7.73
N CYS A 90 14.55 -14.96 8.41
CA CYS A 90 13.21 -15.24 7.92
C CYS A 90 12.18 -14.33 8.61
N PRO A 91 11.06 -13.95 7.95
CA PRO A 91 10.00 -13.17 8.58
C PRO A 91 9.31 -13.93 9.75
N THR A 92 9.08 -15.23 9.61
CA THR A 92 8.29 -16.04 10.55
C THR A 92 9.01 -17.30 10.98
N LYS A 93 8.59 -17.87 12.14
CA LYS A 93 9.10 -19.16 12.64
C LYS A 93 8.84 -20.29 11.66
N GLN A 94 7.67 -20.33 11.03
CA GLN A 94 7.33 -21.33 10.02
C GLN A 94 8.31 -21.33 8.84
N LEU A 95 8.72 -20.13 8.38
CA LEU A 95 9.71 -20.01 7.32
C LEU A 95 11.13 -20.42 7.78
N VAL A 96 11.47 -20.24 9.06
CA VAL A 96 12.71 -20.80 9.65
C VAL A 96 12.70 -22.32 9.53
N GLU A 97 11.65 -22.99 10.01
CA GLU A 97 11.51 -24.46 9.93
C GLU A 97 11.58 -24.97 8.49
N GLN A 98 10.90 -24.28 7.56
CA GLN A 98 10.97 -24.62 6.14
C GLN A 98 12.38 -24.44 5.56
N THR A 99 13.08 -23.38 5.92
CA THR A 99 14.46 -23.11 5.47
C THR A 99 15.42 -24.16 5.99
N VAL A 100 15.32 -24.52 7.26
CA VAL A 100 16.14 -25.58 7.87
C VAL A 100 15.89 -26.95 7.20
N LYS A 101 14.61 -27.28 6.98
CA LYS A 101 14.24 -28.49 6.26
C LYS A 101 14.77 -28.51 4.82
N GLN A 102 14.70 -27.38 4.11
CA GLN A 102 15.29 -27.28 2.77
C GLN A 102 16.82 -27.41 2.79
N ALA A 103 17.50 -26.73 3.73
CA ALA A 103 18.95 -26.89 3.90
C ALA A 103 19.34 -28.36 4.05
N SER A 104 18.63 -29.10 4.92
CA SER A 104 18.84 -30.56 5.09
C SER A 104 18.60 -31.34 3.79
N HIS A 105 17.65 -30.95 2.93
CA HIS A 105 17.43 -31.64 1.66
C HIS A 105 18.59 -31.44 0.67
N TYR A 106 19.27 -30.28 0.76
CA TYR A 106 20.45 -29.98 -0.04
C TYR A 106 21.76 -30.49 0.61
N GLY A 107 21.70 -31.12 1.78
CA GLY A 107 22.89 -31.55 2.52
C GLY A 107 23.71 -30.42 3.10
N MET A 108 23.07 -29.31 3.46
CA MET A 108 23.68 -28.14 4.12
C MET A 108 23.36 -28.18 5.61
N ASP A 109 24.42 -28.13 6.44
CA ASP A 109 24.26 -28.01 7.88
C ASP A 109 24.05 -26.57 8.30
N VAL A 110 22.94 -26.32 8.97
CA VAL A 110 22.58 -25.00 9.56
C VAL A 110 22.34 -25.17 11.07
N CYS A 111 22.30 -24.08 11.80
CA CYS A 111 21.93 -24.08 13.22
C CYS A 111 20.78 -23.08 13.49
N GLU A 112 20.08 -23.28 14.59
CA GLU A 112 18.96 -22.48 15.06
C GLU A 112 19.17 -22.03 16.50
N ILE A 113 18.46 -20.96 16.92
CA ILE A 113 18.42 -20.54 18.32
C ILE A 113 17.48 -21.50 19.05
N GLY A 114 18.01 -22.20 20.04
CA GLY A 114 17.23 -23.13 20.86
C GLY A 114 16.25 -22.43 21.82
N ASP A 115 15.49 -23.23 22.55
CA ASP A 115 14.50 -22.77 23.53
C ASP A 115 15.13 -21.96 24.69
N ASP A 116 16.41 -22.17 24.96
CA ASP A 116 17.19 -21.40 25.94
C ASP A 116 17.53 -19.98 25.47
N ASN A 117 17.13 -19.62 24.26
CA ASN A 117 17.38 -18.33 23.63
C ASN A 117 18.87 -17.94 23.56
N ARG A 118 19.79 -18.95 23.52
CA ARG A 118 21.22 -18.72 23.38
C ARG A 118 21.67 -18.82 21.94
N ILE A 119 22.68 -18.02 21.60
CA ILE A 119 23.29 -18.05 20.27
C ILE A 119 24.19 -19.28 20.20
N PRO A 120 24.01 -20.17 19.20
CA PRO A 120 24.81 -21.38 19.03
C PRO A 120 26.30 -21.10 18.90
N ILE A 121 27.13 -21.97 19.42
CA ILE A 121 28.59 -21.83 19.38
C ILE A 121 29.10 -22.04 17.95
N GLU A 122 28.47 -22.90 17.18
CA GLU A 122 28.81 -23.20 15.80
C GLU A 122 28.63 -21.95 14.89
N PHE A 123 27.62 -21.12 15.19
CA PHE A 123 27.46 -19.83 14.52
C PHE A 123 28.59 -18.86 14.92
N LYS A 124 28.90 -18.76 16.24
CA LYS A 124 29.94 -17.85 16.71
C LYS A 124 31.32 -18.19 16.15
N ASN A 125 31.60 -19.48 15.97
CA ASN A 125 32.83 -19.98 15.40
C ASN A 125 32.85 -19.93 13.85
N ALA A 126 31.80 -19.46 13.22
CA ALA A 126 31.65 -19.47 11.77
C ALA A 126 31.69 -20.88 11.13
N GLU A 127 31.16 -21.90 11.85
CA GLU A 127 31.09 -23.28 11.40
C GLU A 127 29.80 -23.56 10.62
N LYS A 128 28.66 -22.94 11.05
CA LYS A 128 27.34 -23.13 10.47
C LYS A 128 26.61 -21.79 10.27
N ILE A 129 25.77 -21.73 9.25
CA ILE A 129 24.85 -20.63 9.03
C ILE A 129 23.76 -20.70 10.11
N LEU A 130 23.49 -19.56 10.76
CA LEU A 130 22.37 -19.45 11.67
C LEU A 130 21.10 -19.10 10.87
N VAL A 131 20.04 -19.88 11.02
CA VAL A 131 18.71 -19.58 10.49
C VAL A 131 17.81 -19.14 11.64
N THR A 132 17.25 -17.95 11.57
CA THR A 132 16.40 -17.42 12.63
C THR A 132 15.41 -16.40 12.13
N THR A 133 14.49 -15.94 12.99
CA THR A 133 13.54 -14.88 12.61
C THR A 133 14.19 -13.51 12.65
N PHE A 134 13.74 -12.64 11.76
CA PHE A 134 14.15 -11.24 11.69
C PHE A 134 13.96 -10.53 13.05
N SER A 135 12.84 -10.78 13.73
CA SER A 135 12.53 -10.21 15.04
C SER A 135 13.49 -10.58 16.17
N LYS A 136 14.28 -11.67 16.05
CA LYS A 136 15.34 -12.00 17.03
C LYS A 136 16.52 -11.03 16.95
N VAL A 137 16.78 -10.45 15.78
CA VAL A 137 17.84 -9.46 15.58
C VAL A 137 17.31 -8.04 15.81
N PHE A 138 16.14 -7.74 15.22
CA PHE A 138 15.52 -6.41 15.28
C PHE A 138 14.54 -6.30 16.45
N ASN A 139 15.04 -5.99 17.63
CA ASN A 139 14.27 -5.65 18.81
C ASN A 139 15.16 -4.96 19.85
N GLY A 140 14.57 -4.19 20.77
CA GLY A 140 15.29 -3.45 21.80
C GLY A 140 15.94 -4.28 22.92
N LYS A 141 15.75 -5.61 22.90
CA LYS A 141 16.41 -6.58 23.80
C LYS A 141 17.13 -7.68 23.00
N SER A 142 17.59 -7.34 21.80
CA SER A 142 18.26 -8.30 20.93
C SER A 142 19.44 -8.98 21.60
N ILE A 143 19.47 -10.33 21.54
CA ILE A 143 20.59 -11.12 22.02
C ILE A 143 21.88 -10.92 21.23
N PHE A 144 21.78 -10.27 20.05
CA PHE A 144 22.92 -9.86 19.23
C PHE A 144 23.54 -8.54 19.67
N GLY A 145 22.90 -7.82 20.58
CA GLY A 145 23.31 -6.54 21.14
C GLY A 145 22.55 -5.36 20.56
N VAL A 146 22.24 -4.42 21.44
CA VAL A 146 21.58 -3.14 21.12
C VAL A 146 22.50 -2.01 21.52
N LYS A 147 22.64 -0.98 20.67
CA LYS A 147 23.45 0.21 20.98
C LYS A 147 22.95 0.84 22.28
N ASP A 148 23.87 1.40 23.07
CA ASP A 148 23.64 2.07 24.36
C ASP A 148 23.15 1.16 25.52
N PHE A 149 22.66 -0.06 25.23
CA PHE A 149 22.20 -1.04 26.23
C PHE A 149 23.10 -2.26 26.39
N THR A 150 23.97 -2.51 25.40
CA THR A 150 24.89 -3.63 25.41
C THR A 150 26.32 -3.11 25.42
N ASN A 151 27.17 -3.70 26.28
CA ASN A 151 28.60 -3.38 26.22
C ASN A 151 29.11 -3.62 24.79
N THR A 152 29.81 -2.65 24.22
CA THR A 152 30.31 -2.72 22.85
C THR A 152 31.14 -4.00 22.57
N ALA A 153 31.88 -4.47 23.54
CA ALA A 153 32.63 -5.74 23.43
C ALA A 153 31.74 -6.99 23.37
N SER A 154 30.48 -6.89 23.82
CA SER A 154 29.50 -7.99 23.82
C SER A 154 28.56 -7.95 22.62
N ILE A 155 28.66 -6.91 21.75
CA ILE A 155 27.90 -6.84 20.49
C ILE A 155 28.47 -7.87 19.53
N LEU A 156 27.61 -8.75 19.05
CA LEU A 156 28.03 -9.82 18.16
C LEU A 156 28.34 -9.26 16.76
N LYS A 157 29.56 -9.53 16.29
CA LYS A 157 29.94 -9.21 14.91
C LYS A 157 29.41 -10.27 13.97
N ILE A 158 28.76 -9.83 12.90
CA ILE A 158 28.24 -10.68 11.84
C ILE A 158 28.99 -10.32 10.54
N GLY A 159 29.52 -11.32 9.84
CA GLY A 159 30.17 -11.14 8.55
C GLY A 159 29.13 -10.94 7.44
N SER A 160 28.16 -11.84 7.36
CA SER A 160 27.15 -11.78 6.28
C SER A 160 25.75 -11.99 6.82
N VAL A 161 24.83 -11.12 6.42
CA VAL A 161 23.39 -11.18 6.74
C VAL A 161 22.63 -11.35 5.43
N LEU A 162 21.69 -12.27 5.41
CA LEU A 162 20.72 -12.39 4.32
C LEU A 162 19.30 -12.20 4.89
N ILE A 163 18.51 -11.36 4.25
CA ILE A 163 17.08 -11.15 4.54
C ILE A 163 16.27 -11.79 3.42
N ASP A 164 15.49 -12.80 3.76
CA ASP A 164 14.54 -13.44 2.84
C ASP A 164 13.16 -12.79 2.99
N ASP A 165 12.44 -12.68 1.87
CA ASP A 165 11.16 -11.99 1.79
C ASP A 165 11.19 -10.61 2.49
N ALA A 166 12.10 -9.76 2.01
CA ALA A 166 12.46 -8.49 2.66
C ALA A 166 11.26 -7.58 2.91
N HIS A 167 10.23 -7.61 2.05
CA HIS A 167 9.02 -6.82 2.26
C HIS A 167 8.30 -7.14 3.58
N SER A 168 8.19 -8.43 3.95
CA SER A 168 7.64 -8.84 5.24
C SER A 168 8.56 -8.44 6.40
N CYS A 169 9.88 -8.52 6.21
CA CYS A 169 10.86 -8.13 7.21
C CYS A 169 10.87 -6.62 7.50
N VAL A 170 10.59 -5.79 6.50
CA VAL A 170 10.47 -4.33 6.65
C VAL A 170 9.37 -3.96 7.66
N ASP A 171 8.22 -4.62 7.62
CA ASP A 171 7.15 -4.38 8.60
C ASP A 171 7.58 -4.75 10.02
N TYR A 172 8.34 -5.84 10.21
CA TYR A 172 8.94 -6.17 11.51
C TYR A 172 9.97 -5.13 11.95
N ALA A 173 10.81 -4.63 11.04
CA ALA A 173 11.77 -3.57 11.34
C ALA A 173 11.08 -2.32 11.86
N ARG A 174 10.03 -1.86 11.17
CA ARG A 174 9.23 -0.69 11.53
C ARG A 174 8.51 -0.89 12.88
N ASN A 175 7.89 -2.04 13.08
CA ASN A 175 7.20 -2.35 14.33
C ASN A 175 8.14 -2.40 15.53
N SER A 176 9.39 -2.85 15.35
CA SER A 176 10.38 -2.90 16.43
C SER A 176 10.79 -1.52 16.96
N SER A 177 10.51 -0.46 16.19
CA SER A 177 10.80 0.94 16.55
C SER A 177 9.52 1.79 16.69
N THR A 178 8.35 1.16 16.85
CA THR A 178 7.07 1.83 17.01
C THR A 178 6.45 1.48 18.36
N ILE A 179 6.29 2.49 19.23
CA ILE A 179 5.56 2.35 20.48
C ILE A 179 4.06 2.40 20.18
N ILE A 180 3.32 1.39 20.63
CA ILE A 180 1.86 1.31 20.50
C ILE A 180 1.23 1.38 21.89
N ILE A 181 0.38 2.37 22.11
CA ILE A 181 -0.35 2.59 23.37
C ILE A 181 -1.85 2.48 23.07
N LYS A 182 -2.49 1.47 23.66
CA LYS A 182 -3.91 1.20 23.46
C LYS A 182 -4.81 2.12 24.28
N ASN A 183 -6.01 2.38 23.80
CA ASN A 183 -6.96 3.32 24.38
C ASN A 183 -7.54 2.90 25.76
N ASP A 184 -7.31 1.68 26.19
CA ASP A 184 -7.68 1.16 27.51
C ASP A 184 -6.63 1.47 28.59
N THR A 185 -5.53 2.16 28.25
CA THR A 185 -4.43 2.46 29.16
C THR A 185 -4.47 3.91 29.70
N PRO A 186 -3.98 4.14 30.92
CA PRO A 186 -3.81 5.52 31.45
C PRO A 186 -2.86 6.37 30.62
N ALA A 187 -1.84 5.77 30.00
CA ALA A 187 -0.89 6.46 29.13
C ALA A 187 -1.55 7.03 27.90
N PHE A 188 -2.51 6.31 27.29
CA PHE A 188 -3.29 6.83 26.16
C PHE A 188 -4.02 8.10 26.55
N ASN A 189 -4.77 8.06 27.65
CA ASN A 189 -5.54 9.21 28.14
C ASN A 189 -4.62 10.39 28.45
N GLY A 190 -3.48 10.13 29.10
CA GLY A 190 -2.51 11.18 29.42
C GLY A 190 -1.94 11.86 28.19
N ILE A 191 -1.51 11.10 27.19
CA ILE A 191 -0.95 11.65 25.95
C ILE A 191 -2.04 12.31 25.12
N PHE A 192 -3.24 11.72 25.01
CA PHE A 192 -4.34 12.31 24.26
C PHE A 192 -4.74 13.69 24.83
N GLU A 193 -4.88 13.82 26.14
CA GLU A 193 -5.21 15.11 26.79
C GLU A 193 -4.13 16.18 26.57
N LEU A 194 -2.85 15.81 26.46
CA LEU A 194 -1.78 16.76 26.10
C LEU A 194 -2.03 17.42 24.73
N PHE A 195 -2.51 16.66 23.74
CA PHE A 195 -2.62 17.12 22.36
C PHE A 195 -4.04 17.43 21.90
N LYS A 196 -5.03 17.19 22.74
CA LYS A 196 -6.46 17.30 22.45
C LYS A 196 -6.85 18.60 21.78
N ALA A 197 -6.46 19.74 22.35
CA ALA A 197 -6.80 21.06 21.82
C ALA A 197 -6.22 21.30 20.41
N GLU A 198 -5.01 20.83 20.18
CA GLU A 198 -4.38 20.98 18.87
C GLU A 198 -4.97 20.00 17.84
N ILE A 199 -5.30 18.78 18.22
CA ILE A 199 -5.99 17.82 17.36
C ILE A 199 -7.35 18.36 16.92
N GLU A 200 -8.11 18.94 17.85
CA GLU A 200 -9.39 19.61 17.58
C GLU A 200 -9.21 20.78 16.61
N ARG A 201 -8.16 21.61 16.81
CA ARG A 201 -7.83 22.74 15.92
C ARG A 201 -7.43 22.27 14.52
N GLN A 202 -6.66 21.19 14.43
CA GLN A 202 -6.19 20.63 13.16
C GLN A 202 -7.34 20.00 12.36
N SER A 203 -8.21 19.22 13.03
CA SER A 203 -9.38 18.60 12.39
C SER A 203 -10.43 18.23 13.43
N TYR A 204 -11.51 19.01 13.48
CA TYR A 204 -12.63 18.79 14.40
C TYR A 204 -13.30 17.43 14.20
N GLY A 205 -13.46 16.99 12.95
CA GLY A 205 -14.10 15.72 12.66
C GLY A 205 -13.25 14.51 13.03
N LYS A 206 -11.95 14.55 12.74
CA LYS A 206 -11.05 13.47 13.20
C LYS A 206 -11.01 13.42 14.72
N TYR A 207 -11.02 14.57 15.40
CA TYR A 207 -11.11 14.64 16.85
C TYR A 207 -12.38 13.93 17.36
N ASN A 208 -13.56 14.23 16.79
CA ASN A 208 -14.80 13.58 17.17
C ASN A 208 -14.80 12.06 16.89
N SER A 209 -14.23 11.64 15.77
CA SER A 209 -14.09 10.22 15.43
C SER A 209 -13.18 9.50 16.43
N ILE A 210 -12.08 10.13 16.83
CA ILE A 210 -11.17 9.58 17.85
C ILE A 210 -11.91 9.43 19.19
N GLN A 211 -12.68 10.41 19.60
CA GLN A 211 -13.48 10.33 20.84
C GLN A 211 -14.53 9.20 20.79
N ARG A 212 -15.03 8.86 19.61
CA ARG A 212 -15.96 7.73 19.41
C ARG A 212 -15.27 6.37 19.25
N SER A 213 -13.95 6.31 19.50
CA SER A 213 -13.12 5.11 19.34
C SER A 213 -13.08 4.56 17.91
N ASP A 214 -13.16 5.44 16.92
CA ASP A 214 -13.05 5.04 15.51
C ASP A 214 -11.59 4.68 15.17
N ALA A 215 -11.36 3.41 14.83
CA ALA A 215 -10.06 2.88 14.45
C ALA A 215 -9.64 3.23 13.01
N SER A 216 -10.57 3.66 12.15
CA SER A 216 -10.31 3.94 10.75
C SER A 216 -9.63 5.29 10.53
N VAL A 217 -9.78 6.19 11.49
CA VAL A 217 -9.25 7.55 11.45
C VAL A 217 -7.91 7.62 12.17
N SER A 218 -6.95 8.32 11.60
CA SER A 218 -5.67 8.65 12.23
C SER A 218 -5.28 10.10 11.95
N ILE A 219 -4.69 10.76 12.96
CA ILE A 219 -4.14 12.11 12.85
C ILE A 219 -2.73 12.16 13.42
N GLN A 220 -1.84 12.85 12.72
CA GLN A 220 -0.49 13.13 13.22
C GLN A 220 -0.52 14.40 14.07
N VAL A 221 0.16 14.35 15.21
CA VAL A 221 0.41 15.53 16.07
C VAL A 221 1.41 16.45 15.36
N PRO A 222 1.15 17.76 15.23
CA PRO A 222 2.11 18.70 14.65
C PRO A 222 3.44 18.74 15.40
N TYR A 223 4.55 18.91 14.67
CA TYR A 223 5.91 18.85 15.23
C TYR A 223 6.16 19.88 16.34
N TRP A 224 5.58 21.10 16.25
CA TRP A 224 5.72 22.13 17.28
C TRP A 224 5.02 21.72 18.60
N GLU A 225 3.84 21.13 18.50
CA GLU A 225 3.12 20.62 19.67
C GLU A 225 3.82 19.42 20.31
N TRP A 226 4.32 18.51 19.46
CA TRP A 226 5.09 17.36 19.91
C TRP A 226 6.29 17.81 20.72
N LEU A 227 7.12 18.70 20.16
CA LEU A 227 8.35 19.17 20.80
C LEU A 227 8.08 19.97 22.07
N SER A 228 7.04 20.83 22.09
CA SER A 228 6.70 21.63 23.25
C SER A 228 6.32 20.79 24.47
N LYS A 229 5.73 19.59 24.24
CA LYS A 229 5.19 18.70 25.28
C LYS A 229 6.00 17.41 25.47
N ILE A 230 7.13 17.28 24.80
CA ILE A 230 7.94 16.05 24.79
C ILE A 230 8.37 15.59 26.18
N ARG A 231 8.63 16.53 27.11
CA ARG A 231 8.98 16.18 28.50
C ARG A 231 7.83 15.45 29.21
N ASN A 232 6.63 15.97 29.08
CA ASN A 232 5.43 15.33 29.64
C ASN A 232 5.19 13.94 29.05
N VAL A 233 5.37 13.81 27.73
CA VAL A 233 5.27 12.51 27.05
C VAL A 233 6.31 11.53 27.60
N LYS A 234 7.58 11.94 27.74
CA LYS A 234 8.64 11.10 28.33
C LYS A 234 8.29 10.65 29.75
N GLU A 235 7.73 11.52 30.59
CA GLU A 235 7.28 11.19 31.94
C GLU A 235 6.17 10.14 31.93
N ILE A 236 5.16 10.30 31.07
CA ILE A 236 4.07 9.33 30.91
C ILE A 236 4.61 7.97 30.43
N LEU A 237 5.48 7.96 29.41
CA LEU A 237 6.07 6.73 28.87
C LEU A 237 6.95 6.02 29.91
N ASN A 238 7.77 6.73 30.65
CA ASN A 238 8.60 6.16 31.73
C ASN A 238 7.74 5.52 32.82
N THR A 239 6.60 6.12 33.15
CA THR A 239 5.66 5.57 34.12
C THR A 239 4.96 4.33 33.58
N HIS A 240 4.51 4.38 32.32
CA HIS A 240 3.82 3.28 31.66
C HIS A 240 4.71 2.04 31.53
N PHE A 241 5.91 2.20 30.97
CA PHE A 241 6.83 1.10 30.73
C PHE A 241 7.54 0.57 32.00
N SER A 242 7.55 1.33 33.10
CA SER A 242 8.03 0.82 34.38
C SER A 242 7.05 -0.14 35.06
N GLN A 243 5.77 -0.10 34.67
CA GLN A 243 4.70 -0.93 35.22
C GLN A 243 4.39 -2.16 34.39
N GLU A 244 4.73 -2.16 33.10
CA GLU A 244 4.48 -3.23 32.13
C GLU A 244 5.79 -3.83 31.62
N SER A 245 5.79 -5.14 31.36
CA SER A 245 6.96 -5.88 30.86
C SER A 245 7.33 -5.58 29.40
N ALA A 246 6.57 -4.77 28.67
CA ALA A 246 6.79 -4.43 27.26
C ALA A 246 7.74 -3.24 27.11
N ASP A 247 9.03 -3.54 27.00
CA ASP A 247 10.14 -2.57 27.03
C ASP A 247 10.99 -2.59 25.73
N PHE A 248 10.56 -3.40 24.74
CA PHE A 248 11.37 -3.62 23.54
C PHE A 248 11.41 -2.40 22.62
N GLU A 249 10.25 -1.87 22.25
CA GLU A 249 10.11 -0.76 21.30
C GLU A 249 10.57 0.55 21.92
N TYR A 250 10.29 0.74 23.24
CA TYR A 250 10.73 1.92 23.97
C TYR A 250 12.26 2.04 23.99
N ARG A 251 12.98 0.93 24.22
CA ARG A 251 14.44 0.92 24.17
C ARG A 251 15.00 1.27 22.80
N MET A 252 14.32 0.88 21.73
CA MET A 252 14.76 1.20 20.38
C MET A 252 14.74 2.71 20.10
N ILE A 253 13.77 3.45 20.65
CA ILE A 253 13.55 4.86 20.27
C ILE A 253 13.61 5.87 21.42
N GLN A 254 13.85 5.48 22.67
CA GLN A 254 13.82 6.42 23.82
C GLN A 254 14.76 7.62 23.65
N ASN A 255 15.91 7.43 22.99
CA ASN A 255 16.88 8.52 22.69
C ASN A 255 16.51 9.29 21.40
N LEU A 256 15.43 8.89 20.71
CA LEU A 256 14.95 9.48 19.47
C LEU A 256 13.53 10.07 19.59
N LEU A 257 12.97 10.07 20.79
CA LEU A 257 11.61 10.57 21.01
C LEU A 257 11.42 12.02 20.55
N ASP A 258 12.44 12.87 20.69
CA ASP A 258 12.40 14.24 20.21
C ASP A 258 12.20 14.31 18.67
N PHE A 259 12.75 13.35 17.91
CA PHE A 259 12.68 13.22 16.46
C PHE A 259 11.61 12.25 16.00
N SER A 260 10.76 11.76 16.91
CA SER A 260 9.68 10.83 16.61
C SER A 260 8.38 11.58 16.30
N ARG A 261 7.49 10.91 15.60
CA ARG A 261 6.16 11.40 15.25
C ARG A 261 5.10 10.63 16.01
N CYS A 262 4.06 11.32 16.42
CA CYS A 262 2.93 10.75 17.15
C CYS A 262 1.68 10.73 16.27
N TYR A 263 1.09 9.55 16.11
CA TYR A 263 -0.14 9.34 15.36
C TYR A 263 -1.23 8.82 16.31
N ILE A 264 -2.38 9.48 16.33
CA ILE A 264 -3.47 9.17 17.27
C ILE A 264 -4.70 8.72 16.47
N SER A 265 -5.27 7.57 16.88
CA SER A 265 -6.57 7.06 16.43
C SER A 265 -7.50 6.84 17.61
N GLY A 266 -8.76 6.45 17.35
CA GLY A 266 -9.70 6.14 18.41
C GLY A 266 -9.36 4.89 19.24
N THR A 267 -8.43 4.05 18.78
CA THR A 267 -8.09 2.79 19.45
C THR A 267 -6.67 2.73 19.97
N GLN A 268 -5.75 3.53 19.44
CA GLN A 268 -4.34 3.50 19.83
C GLN A 268 -3.59 4.78 19.47
N ILE A 269 -2.49 5.01 20.17
CA ILE A 269 -1.46 5.99 19.83
C ILE A 269 -0.24 5.23 19.32
N GLU A 270 0.35 5.69 18.23
CA GLU A 270 1.62 5.20 17.70
C GLU A 270 2.67 6.32 17.78
N ILE A 271 3.82 6.02 18.40
CA ILE A 271 4.98 6.91 18.44
C ILE A 271 6.11 6.20 17.71
N THR A 272 6.59 6.79 16.62
CA THR A 272 7.57 6.15 15.74
C THR A 272 8.51 7.22 15.14
N PRO A 273 9.81 6.94 14.97
CA PRO A 273 10.68 7.83 14.22
C PRO A 273 10.25 7.88 12.74
N LYS A 274 10.69 8.89 12.02
CA LYS A 274 10.41 9.01 10.59
C LYS A 274 10.92 7.78 9.84
N TYR A 275 12.17 7.39 10.10
CA TYR A 275 12.85 6.20 9.56
C TYR A 275 13.35 5.30 10.67
N ASN A 276 13.46 4.02 10.37
CA ASN A 276 13.89 3.03 11.35
C ASN A 276 15.34 3.30 11.80
N PRO A 277 15.61 3.32 13.14
CA PRO A 277 16.94 3.58 13.67
C PRO A 277 17.86 2.34 13.62
N ILE A 278 18.24 1.92 12.42
CA ILE A 278 19.07 0.71 12.21
C ILE A 278 20.40 0.74 12.95
N GLU A 279 20.92 1.93 13.26
CA GLU A 279 22.14 2.11 14.06
C GLU A 279 21.98 1.58 15.49
N GLN A 280 20.74 1.39 15.96
CA GLN A 280 20.46 0.75 17.26
C GLN A 280 20.74 -0.77 17.23
N ILE A 281 20.87 -1.36 16.04
CA ILE A 281 21.20 -2.78 15.84
C ILE A 281 22.57 -2.91 15.17
N PRO A 282 23.68 -2.74 15.92
CA PRO A 282 25.04 -2.72 15.35
C PRO A 282 25.44 -4.02 14.67
N SER A 283 24.93 -5.16 15.12
CA SER A 283 25.18 -6.47 14.51
C SER A 283 24.71 -6.54 13.06
N PHE A 284 23.60 -5.86 12.71
CA PHE A 284 23.13 -5.73 11.34
C PHE A 284 23.77 -4.52 10.63
N ASN A 285 23.75 -3.36 11.29
CA ASN A 285 24.26 -2.14 10.68
C ASN A 285 25.73 -2.19 10.29
N ASN A 286 26.55 -2.91 11.04
CA ASN A 286 27.98 -3.03 10.80
C ASN A 286 28.39 -4.35 10.12
N ALA A 287 27.44 -5.16 9.67
CA ALA A 287 27.74 -6.37 8.90
C ALA A 287 28.52 -6.01 7.63
N LYS A 288 29.52 -6.84 7.29
CA LYS A 288 30.32 -6.61 6.09
C LYS A 288 29.51 -6.75 4.82
N HIS A 289 28.59 -7.72 4.80
CA HIS A 289 27.74 -8.01 3.67
C HIS A 289 26.29 -8.15 4.12
N ARG A 290 25.39 -7.47 3.38
CA ARG A 290 23.94 -7.56 3.60
C ARG A 290 23.25 -7.86 2.27
N TYR A 291 22.61 -8.99 2.20
CA TYR A 291 21.93 -9.49 1.02
C TYR A 291 20.44 -9.48 1.24
N ILE A 292 19.73 -8.92 0.29
CA ILE A 292 18.27 -8.76 0.33
C ILE A 292 17.69 -9.57 -0.81
N LEU A 293 16.83 -10.55 -0.49
CA LEU A 293 16.10 -11.33 -1.50
C LEU A 293 14.61 -11.04 -1.36
N SER A 294 13.98 -10.60 -2.45
CA SER A 294 12.55 -10.30 -2.48
C SER A 294 11.95 -10.60 -3.84
N ALA A 295 10.65 -10.82 -3.88
CA ALA A 295 9.90 -10.93 -5.13
C ALA A 295 9.62 -9.57 -5.76
N THR A 296 9.48 -8.55 -4.92
CA THR A 296 9.24 -7.16 -5.30
C THR A 296 10.18 -6.25 -4.52
N ILE A 297 10.58 -5.14 -5.11
CA ILE A 297 11.39 -4.11 -4.46
C ILE A 297 10.50 -2.91 -4.13
N ASN A 298 10.63 -2.40 -2.91
CA ASN A 298 10.24 -1.06 -2.53
C ASN A 298 11.51 -0.31 -2.16
N GLU A 299 12.02 0.50 -3.06
CA GLU A 299 13.28 1.21 -2.93
C GLU A 299 13.29 2.10 -1.69
N LYS A 300 12.16 2.76 -1.44
CA LYS A 300 11.99 3.65 -0.29
C LYS A 300 12.08 2.87 1.03
N ASP A 301 11.35 1.78 1.14
CA ASP A 301 11.37 0.94 2.34
C ASP A 301 12.75 0.30 2.59
N LEU A 302 13.46 -0.14 1.53
CA LEU A 302 14.81 -0.67 1.67
C LEU A 302 15.78 0.39 2.20
N ARG A 303 15.65 1.63 1.73
CA ARG A 303 16.51 2.73 2.18
C ARG A 303 16.13 3.19 3.59
N GLU A 304 14.86 3.47 3.83
CA GLU A 304 14.37 4.10 5.06
C GLU A 304 14.31 3.14 6.26
N GLU A 305 13.95 1.88 6.02
CA GLU A 305 13.72 0.93 7.10
C GLU A 305 14.89 -0.04 7.33
N LEU A 306 15.69 -0.33 6.29
CA LEU A 306 16.84 -1.23 6.39
C LEU A 306 18.20 -0.53 6.15
N GLY A 307 18.20 0.70 5.69
CA GLY A 307 19.40 1.49 5.42
C GLY A 307 20.31 0.86 4.38
N ILE A 308 19.75 0.18 3.38
CA ILE A 308 20.50 -0.41 2.28
C ILE A 308 21.10 0.69 1.41
N GLU A 309 22.30 0.49 0.92
CA GLU A 309 23.03 1.48 0.14
C GLU A 309 22.34 1.80 -1.19
N LYS A 310 22.36 3.08 -1.58
CA LYS A 310 21.76 3.59 -2.82
C LYS A 310 22.21 2.75 -4.03
N SER A 311 23.51 2.48 -4.16
CA SER A 311 24.07 1.72 -5.27
C SER A 311 23.48 0.32 -5.43
N ALA A 312 23.19 -0.35 -4.32
CA ALA A 312 22.60 -1.69 -4.33
C ALA A 312 21.11 -1.66 -4.73
N ILE A 313 20.39 -0.60 -4.30
CA ILE A 313 18.97 -0.42 -4.64
C ILE A 313 18.81 -0.04 -6.11
N GLU A 314 19.67 0.82 -6.64
CA GLU A 314 19.64 1.25 -8.05
C GLU A 314 20.13 0.16 -9.03
N ASN A 315 20.88 -0.82 -8.55
CA ASN A 315 21.45 -1.88 -9.36
C ASN A 315 21.11 -3.28 -8.78
N PRO A 316 19.84 -3.68 -8.70
CA PRO A 316 19.48 -5.00 -8.21
C PRO A 316 19.90 -6.09 -9.19
N ILE A 317 20.15 -7.31 -8.68
CA ILE A 317 20.31 -8.48 -9.53
C ILE A 317 18.93 -8.96 -9.96
N VAL A 318 18.67 -8.93 -11.27
CA VAL A 318 17.41 -9.39 -11.89
C VAL A 318 17.74 -10.31 -13.07
N THR A 319 17.34 -11.57 -12.98
CA THR A 319 17.65 -12.54 -14.03
C THR A 319 16.71 -12.43 -15.24
N ASN A 320 17.19 -12.73 -16.45
CA ASN A 320 16.38 -12.67 -17.67
C ASN A 320 15.20 -13.64 -17.67
N SER A 321 15.24 -14.71 -16.88
CA SER A 321 14.16 -15.69 -16.71
C SER A 321 13.13 -15.28 -15.66
N TYR A 322 13.23 -14.06 -15.13
CA TYR A 322 12.38 -13.55 -14.05
C TYR A 322 10.88 -13.75 -14.31
N VAL A 323 10.38 -13.52 -15.52
CA VAL A 323 8.94 -13.57 -15.85
C VAL A 323 8.47 -14.98 -16.24
N VAL A 324 9.35 -15.83 -16.74
CA VAL A 324 9.00 -17.15 -17.31
C VAL A 324 8.63 -18.18 -16.24
N ASP A 325 9.12 -18.00 -15.02
CA ASP A 325 8.89 -18.92 -13.90
C ASP A 325 7.62 -18.58 -13.08
N VAL A 326 6.81 -17.62 -13.50
CA VAL A 326 5.55 -17.28 -12.83
C VAL A 326 4.46 -18.25 -13.26
N GLY A 327 3.76 -18.86 -12.29
CA GLY A 327 2.61 -19.69 -12.57
C GLY A 327 1.44 -18.95 -13.22
N GLU A 328 0.55 -19.68 -13.83
CA GLU A 328 -0.53 -19.12 -14.63
C GLU A 328 -1.68 -18.61 -13.77
N ARG A 329 -2.06 -17.35 -13.94
CA ARG A 329 -3.23 -16.76 -13.29
C ARG A 329 -4.16 -16.18 -14.34
N MET A 330 -5.42 -16.61 -14.29
CA MET A 330 -6.50 -15.94 -15.01
C MET A 330 -7.16 -14.95 -14.05
N ILE A 331 -6.87 -13.68 -14.20
CA ILE A 331 -7.40 -12.63 -13.32
C ILE A 331 -8.63 -11.99 -13.96
N LEU A 332 -9.77 -12.00 -13.30
CA LEU A 332 -11.04 -11.47 -13.81
C LEU A 332 -11.64 -10.49 -12.80
N ALA A 333 -12.26 -9.41 -13.29
CA ALA A 333 -13.03 -8.45 -12.51
C ALA A 333 -14.51 -8.45 -12.96
N PRO A 334 -15.32 -9.39 -12.50
CA PRO A 334 -16.65 -9.69 -13.07
C PRO A 334 -17.61 -8.49 -13.10
N THR A 335 -17.55 -7.61 -12.09
CA THR A 335 -18.44 -6.44 -12.00
C THR A 335 -18.15 -5.36 -13.04
N LYS A 336 -17.00 -5.43 -13.74
CA LYS A 336 -16.70 -4.54 -14.87
C LYS A 336 -17.52 -4.87 -16.13
N TYR A 337 -17.98 -6.10 -16.27
CA TYR A 337 -18.50 -6.60 -17.53
C TYR A 337 -19.97 -6.22 -17.77
N HIS A 338 -20.76 -6.12 -16.71
CA HIS A 338 -22.14 -5.66 -16.81
C HIS A 338 -22.59 -4.99 -15.50
N LYS A 339 -23.30 -3.85 -15.61
CA LYS A 339 -23.74 -3.04 -14.46
C LYS A 339 -24.59 -3.76 -13.42
N ASP A 340 -25.32 -4.81 -13.83
CA ASP A 340 -26.20 -5.58 -12.96
C ASP A 340 -25.50 -6.82 -12.36
N ILE A 341 -24.21 -7.03 -12.64
CA ILE A 341 -23.38 -8.02 -11.94
C ILE A 341 -22.79 -7.34 -10.71
N THR A 342 -23.29 -7.73 -9.53
CA THR A 342 -22.82 -7.20 -8.25
C THR A 342 -21.87 -8.18 -7.56
N ASP A 343 -21.05 -7.68 -6.62
CA ASP A 343 -20.18 -8.51 -5.80
C ASP A 343 -20.98 -9.61 -5.07
N SER A 344 -22.15 -9.29 -4.54
CA SER A 344 -23.02 -10.23 -3.84
C SER A 344 -23.49 -11.39 -4.74
N ILE A 345 -23.80 -11.10 -6.01
CA ILE A 345 -24.15 -12.13 -7.00
C ILE A 345 -22.95 -13.07 -7.22
N ILE A 346 -21.76 -12.53 -7.36
CA ILE A 346 -20.53 -13.32 -7.58
C ILE A 346 -20.18 -14.15 -6.35
N ARG A 347 -20.25 -13.59 -5.14
CA ARG A 347 -20.02 -14.32 -3.87
C ARG A 347 -20.93 -15.54 -3.76
N ASN A 348 -22.23 -15.33 -3.91
CA ASN A 348 -23.22 -16.43 -3.82
C ASN A 348 -23.02 -17.49 -4.90
N TRP A 349 -22.73 -17.05 -6.12
CA TRP A 349 -22.47 -17.97 -7.22
C TRP A 349 -21.23 -18.81 -6.98
N MET A 350 -20.08 -18.17 -6.65
CA MET A 350 -18.81 -18.88 -6.50
C MET A 350 -18.84 -19.89 -5.35
N ILE A 351 -19.39 -19.51 -4.19
CA ILE A 351 -19.48 -20.46 -3.08
C ILE A 351 -20.39 -21.65 -3.40
N THR A 352 -21.48 -21.41 -4.13
CA THR A 352 -22.42 -22.45 -4.54
C THR A 352 -21.75 -23.41 -5.51
N GLU A 353 -21.06 -22.94 -6.53
CA GLU A 353 -20.37 -23.77 -7.51
C GLU A 353 -19.19 -24.53 -6.89
N CYS A 354 -18.41 -23.91 -6.03
CA CYS A 354 -17.30 -24.58 -5.34
C CYS A 354 -17.79 -25.72 -4.44
N LYS A 355 -18.86 -25.50 -3.68
CA LYS A 355 -19.48 -26.56 -2.87
C LYS A 355 -20.04 -27.71 -3.74
N LYS A 356 -20.73 -27.38 -4.83
CA LYS A 356 -21.30 -28.38 -5.77
C LYS A 356 -20.24 -29.25 -6.44
N GLN A 357 -19.11 -28.65 -6.80
CA GLN A 357 -18.01 -29.32 -7.51
C GLN A 357 -16.92 -29.84 -6.56
N ASN A 358 -17.11 -29.74 -5.25
CA ASN A 358 -16.11 -30.11 -4.23
C ASN A 358 -14.75 -29.49 -4.49
N MET A 359 -14.72 -28.18 -4.71
CA MET A 359 -13.49 -27.39 -4.95
C MET A 359 -13.17 -26.50 -3.75
N GLY A 360 -11.87 -26.33 -3.46
CA GLY A 360 -11.39 -25.34 -2.51
C GLY A 360 -11.62 -23.91 -3.02
N LEU A 361 -11.97 -23.00 -2.13
CA LEU A 361 -12.11 -21.58 -2.41
C LEU A 361 -11.38 -20.77 -1.34
N VAL A 362 -10.45 -19.95 -1.74
CA VAL A 362 -9.74 -19.02 -0.86
C VAL A 362 -10.23 -17.60 -1.13
N VAL A 363 -10.68 -16.92 -0.10
CA VAL A 363 -11.09 -15.52 -0.18
C VAL A 363 -10.22 -14.69 0.75
N ILE A 364 -9.73 -13.55 0.28
CA ILE A 364 -9.00 -12.58 1.11
C ILE A 364 -9.84 -11.31 1.19
N VAL A 365 -10.13 -10.87 2.40
CA VAL A 365 -10.91 -9.65 2.70
C VAL A 365 -10.07 -8.67 3.51
N PRO A 366 -10.28 -7.34 3.38
CA PRO A 366 -9.46 -6.33 4.03
C PRO A 366 -9.64 -6.27 5.55
N SER A 367 -10.85 -6.50 6.06
CA SER A 367 -11.11 -6.40 7.50
C SER A 367 -12.24 -7.31 7.98
N ARG A 368 -12.24 -7.65 9.28
CA ARG A 368 -13.26 -8.52 9.91
C ARG A 368 -14.66 -7.89 9.88
N ASN A 369 -14.73 -6.57 9.98
CA ASN A 369 -15.99 -5.82 10.04
C ASN A 369 -16.51 -5.39 8.67
N SER A 370 -15.83 -5.75 7.57
CA SER A 370 -16.28 -5.40 6.23
C SER A 370 -17.60 -6.09 5.86
N LEU A 371 -18.41 -5.45 5.03
CA LEU A 371 -19.63 -6.06 4.48
C LEU A 371 -19.31 -7.37 3.75
N ALA A 372 -18.19 -7.41 3.03
CA ALA A 372 -17.72 -8.60 2.33
C ALA A 372 -17.56 -9.78 3.29
N THR A 373 -16.86 -9.58 4.43
CA THR A 373 -16.66 -10.64 5.43
C THR A 373 -17.97 -11.15 5.98
N GLN A 374 -18.90 -10.25 6.31
CA GLN A 374 -20.22 -10.63 6.83
C GLN A 374 -21.05 -11.41 5.81
N GLU A 375 -20.97 -11.05 4.51
CA GLU A 375 -21.66 -11.79 3.46
C GLU A 375 -21.08 -13.18 3.25
N TRP A 376 -19.75 -13.33 3.22
CA TRP A 376 -19.10 -14.63 3.12
C TRP A 376 -19.45 -15.54 4.30
N GLU A 377 -19.48 -15.01 5.51
CA GLU A 377 -19.87 -15.75 6.71
C GLU A 377 -21.33 -16.24 6.62
N LYS A 378 -22.26 -15.37 6.18
CA LYS A 378 -23.67 -15.74 5.94
C LYS A 378 -23.84 -16.82 4.87
N LEU A 379 -22.97 -16.84 3.87
CA LEU A 379 -22.97 -17.87 2.81
C LEU A 379 -22.33 -19.19 3.29
N GLY A 380 -21.78 -19.22 4.51
CA GLY A 380 -21.22 -20.41 5.14
C GLY A 380 -19.77 -20.69 4.75
N ALA A 381 -18.99 -19.65 4.41
CA ALA A 381 -17.54 -19.76 4.33
C ALA A 381 -16.92 -19.72 5.73
N LYS A 382 -15.81 -20.43 5.95
CA LYS A 382 -15.12 -20.51 7.24
C LYS A 382 -14.13 -19.34 7.38
N ILE A 383 -14.34 -18.47 8.36
CA ILE A 383 -13.39 -17.41 8.65
C ILE A 383 -12.22 -18.00 9.43
N ILE A 384 -11.01 -17.84 8.90
CA ILE A 384 -9.79 -18.33 9.57
C ILE A 384 -9.28 -17.26 10.55
N ASP A 385 -9.14 -17.68 11.81
CA ASP A 385 -8.50 -16.94 12.88
C ASP A 385 -7.47 -17.80 13.63
N ASN A 386 -6.87 -17.26 14.69
CA ASN A 386 -5.85 -17.99 15.44
C ASN A 386 -6.40 -19.18 16.23
N SER A 387 -7.70 -19.24 16.50
CA SER A 387 -8.32 -20.30 17.30
C SER A 387 -8.67 -21.54 16.48
N ASN A 388 -8.90 -21.40 15.18
CA ASN A 388 -9.35 -22.47 14.29
C ASN A 388 -8.38 -22.81 13.15
N TYR A 389 -7.26 -22.08 13.09
CA TYR A 389 -6.27 -22.19 12.01
C TYR A 389 -5.76 -23.63 11.85
N GLU A 390 -5.26 -24.24 12.94
CA GLU A 390 -4.63 -25.57 12.90
C GLU A 390 -5.61 -26.64 12.44
N ASP A 391 -6.86 -26.61 12.94
CA ASP A 391 -7.88 -27.60 12.59
C ASP A 391 -8.31 -27.50 11.13
N ILE A 392 -8.53 -26.27 10.63
CA ILE A 392 -8.93 -26.05 9.24
C ILE A 392 -7.80 -26.45 8.30
N PHE A 393 -6.57 -26.08 8.65
CA PHE A 393 -5.40 -26.32 7.79
C PHE A 393 -5.04 -27.82 7.73
N SER A 394 -5.06 -28.53 8.86
CA SER A 394 -4.85 -29.99 8.88
C SER A 394 -5.93 -30.73 8.08
N GLY A 395 -7.17 -30.22 8.10
CA GLY A 395 -8.25 -30.72 7.26
C GLY A 395 -7.96 -30.55 5.77
N ILE A 396 -7.48 -29.38 5.36
CA ILE A 396 -7.12 -29.09 3.97
C ILE A 396 -5.94 -29.94 3.52
N GLU A 397 -4.92 -30.08 4.33
CA GLU A 397 -3.75 -30.96 4.05
C GLU A 397 -4.16 -32.43 3.92
N SER A 398 -5.17 -32.87 4.70
CA SER A 398 -5.74 -34.22 4.60
C SER A 398 -6.64 -34.41 3.36
N GLY A 399 -6.85 -33.39 2.56
CA GLY A 399 -7.60 -33.45 1.30
C GLY A 399 -9.01 -32.85 1.32
N ASN A 400 -9.43 -32.21 2.41
CA ASN A 400 -10.70 -31.48 2.46
C ASN A 400 -10.66 -30.27 1.54
N ARG A 401 -11.74 -30.04 0.80
CA ARG A 401 -11.91 -28.88 -0.07
C ARG A 401 -12.79 -27.84 0.63
N GLU A 402 -12.14 -26.96 1.40
CA GLU A 402 -12.83 -25.97 2.22
C GLU A 402 -13.03 -24.64 1.46
N GLN A 403 -14.06 -23.89 1.84
CA GLN A 403 -14.26 -22.51 1.45
C GLN A 403 -13.87 -21.61 2.62
N VAL A 404 -12.73 -20.96 2.51
CA VAL A 404 -12.09 -20.21 3.60
C VAL A 404 -11.95 -18.74 3.31
N VAL A 405 -12.07 -17.93 4.36
CA VAL A 405 -11.88 -16.47 4.32
C VAL A 405 -10.72 -16.08 5.21
N LEU A 406 -9.73 -15.42 4.63
CA LEU A 406 -8.57 -14.86 5.28
C LEU A 406 -8.79 -13.35 5.50
N VAL A 407 -8.77 -12.91 6.75
CA VAL A 407 -8.99 -11.50 7.08
C VAL A 407 -7.65 -10.78 7.18
N ASN A 408 -7.38 -9.86 6.26
CA ASN A 408 -6.12 -9.08 6.15
C ASN A 408 -4.85 -9.94 6.18
N ARG A 409 -4.94 -11.20 5.74
CA ARG A 409 -3.82 -12.15 5.69
C ARG A 409 -3.37 -12.36 4.25
N TYR A 410 -2.78 -11.32 3.69
CA TYR A 410 -2.18 -11.38 2.34
C TYR A 410 -0.88 -12.18 2.34
N GLU A 411 -0.28 -12.43 3.51
CA GLU A 411 0.96 -13.16 3.73
C GLU A 411 0.79 -14.39 4.64
N GLY A 412 1.73 -15.31 4.58
CA GLY A 412 1.93 -16.35 5.60
C GLY A 412 1.18 -17.67 5.42
N ILE A 413 0.11 -17.74 4.61
CA ILE A 413 -0.68 -18.97 4.41
C ILE A 413 -0.85 -19.23 2.92
N ASP A 414 -0.43 -20.40 2.44
CA ASP A 414 -0.56 -20.78 1.03
C ASP A 414 -1.42 -22.02 0.83
N PHE A 415 -2.05 -22.08 -0.32
CA PHE A 415 -2.95 -23.17 -0.74
C PHE A 415 -2.51 -23.70 -2.12
N PRO A 416 -1.33 -24.35 -2.20
CA PRO A 416 -0.77 -24.77 -3.48
C PRO A 416 -1.51 -25.95 -4.09
N GLY A 417 -1.48 -26.02 -5.42
CA GLY A 417 -1.97 -27.14 -6.20
C GLY A 417 -3.43 -27.47 -5.92
N GLU A 418 -3.71 -28.75 -5.64
CA GLU A 418 -5.08 -29.25 -5.42
C GLU A 418 -5.80 -28.67 -4.20
N GLN A 419 -5.15 -27.92 -3.31
CA GLN A 419 -5.80 -27.31 -2.15
C GLN A 419 -6.81 -26.23 -2.59
N SER A 420 -6.40 -25.35 -3.51
CA SER A 420 -7.32 -24.41 -4.17
C SER A 420 -6.74 -23.86 -5.47
N HIS A 421 -7.52 -23.92 -6.54
CA HIS A 421 -7.27 -23.23 -7.81
C HIS A 421 -8.12 -21.97 -7.98
N ILE A 422 -8.88 -21.57 -6.95
CA ILE A 422 -9.76 -20.41 -7.01
C ILE A 422 -9.44 -19.49 -5.85
N LEU A 423 -9.10 -18.26 -6.21
CA LEU A 423 -8.82 -17.17 -5.28
C LEU A 423 -9.77 -16.00 -5.54
N ILE A 424 -10.27 -15.38 -4.47
CA ILE A 424 -11.03 -14.14 -4.56
C ILE A 424 -10.32 -13.09 -3.69
N LEU A 425 -9.92 -11.98 -4.28
CA LEU A 425 -9.55 -10.78 -3.54
C LEU A 425 -10.78 -9.88 -3.47
N ASP A 426 -11.37 -9.76 -2.29
CA ASP A 426 -12.66 -9.10 -2.09
C ASP A 426 -12.49 -7.82 -1.27
N GLY A 427 -12.03 -6.79 -1.93
CA GLY A 427 -11.77 -5.46 -1.39
C GLY A 427 -10.30 -5.03 -1.47
N LEU A 428 -10.10 -3.72 -1.46
CA LEU A 428 -8.76 -3.12 -1.44
C LEU A 428 -8.10 -3.37 -0.08
N PRO A 429 -6.83 -3.83 -0.02
CA PRO A 429 -6.11 -3.98 1.24
C PRO A 429 -6.14 -2.71 2.10
N GLU A 430 -6.35 -2.88 3.40
CA GLU A 430 -6.35 -1.78 4.36
C GLU A 430 -5.03 -1.72 5.14
N PHE A 431 -4.69 -0.52 5.61
CA PHE A 431 -3.55 -0.30 6.49
C PHE A 431 -3.93 -0.58 7.95
N SER A 432 -3.04 -1.24 8.66
CA SER A 432 -3.20 -1.54 10.09
C SER A 432 -2.64 -0.44 10.97
N THR A 433 -1.53 0.20 10.56
CA THR A 433 -0.83 1.20 11.36
C THR A 433 -1.47 2.59 11.23
N ASN A 434 -1.40 3.39 12.29
CA ASN A 434 -1.88 4.77 12.29
C ASN A 434 -1.05 5.65 11.35
N LYS A 435 0.28 5.42 11.28
CA LYS A 435 1.19 6.08 10.34
C LYS A 435 0.73 5.88 8.90
N ASP A 436 0.54 4.63 8.47
CA ASP A 436 0.15 4.34 7.09
C ASP A 436 -1.27 4.86 6.75
N LYS A 437 -2.21 4.79 7.71
CA LYS A 437 -3.55 5.40 7.54
C LYS A 437 -3.46 6.91 7.34
N ALA A 438 -2.67 7.60 8.16
CA ALA A 438 -2.47 9.03 8.02
C ALA A 438 -1.82 9.39 6.67
N ILE A 439 -0.77 8.68 6.26
CA ILE A 439 -0.05 8.90 5.00
C ILE A 439 -0.96 8.63 3.80
N SER A 440 -1.70 7.52 3.78
CA SER A 440 -2.60 7.18 2.68
C SER A 440 -3.73 8.19 2.51
N THR A 441 -4.27 8.71 3.61
CA THR A 441 -5.34 9.71 3.59
C THR A 441 -4.84 11.06 3.06
N THR A 442 -3.59 11.40 3.33
CA THR A 442 -3.00 12.70 2.98
C THR A 442 -2.34 12.71 1.61
N SER A 443 -2.24 11.56 0.94
CA SER A 443 -1.60 11.44 -0.38
C SER A 443 -0.24 12.14 -0.45
N GLN A 444 0.55 12.02 0.62
CA GLN A 444 1.87 12.69 0.75
C GLN A 444 2.81 12.29 -0.38
N ASP A 445 2.81 11.00 -0.71
CA ASP A 445 3.56 10.40 -1.80
C ASP A 445 2.84 9.16 -2.32
N ASP A 446 3.37 8.56 -3.37
CA ASP A 446 2.79 7.35 -3.97
C ASP A 446 3.20 6.04 -3.25
N ASN A 447 4.01 6.10 -2.20
CA ASN A 447 4.50 4.90 -1.50
C ASN A 447 3.37 4.04 -0.90
N TRP A 448 2.28 4.68 -0.46
CA TRP A 448 1.11 3.94 0.00
C TRP A 448 0.50 3.06 -1.11
N LYS A 449 0.55 3.51 -2.38
CA LYS A 449 0.07 2.72 -3.53
C LYS A 449 0.93 1.50 -3.74
N LEU A 450 2.25 1.67 -3.64
CA LEU A 450 3.20 0.56 -3.74
C LEU A 450 2.96 -0.48 -2.64
N LYS A 451 2.73 -0.06 -1.39
CA LYS A 451 2.39 -0.97 -0.28
C LYS A 451 1.07 -1.72 -0.53
N ILE A 452 0.05 -1.04 -1.07
CA ILE A 452 -1.21 -1.70 -1.46
C ILE A 452 -0.97 -2.73 -2.56
N VAL A 453 -0.20 -2.37 -3.59
CA VAL A 453 0.15 -3.28 -4.69
C VAL A 453 0.91 -4.50 -4.16
N GLN A 454 1.89 -4.31 -3.29
CA GLN A 454 2.61 -5.43 -2.67
C GLN A 454 1.67 -6.40 -1.95
N LYS A 455 0.71 -5.90 -1.16
CA LYS A 455 -0.30 -6.75 -0.53
C LYS A 455 -1.17 -7.48 -1.56
N ILE A 456 -1.59 -6.80 -2.63
CA ILE A 456 -2.36 -7.44 -3.71
C ILE A 456 -1.53 -8.58 -4.33
N GLU A 457 -0.28 -8.34 -4.69
CA GLU A 457 0.60 -9.35 -5.30
C GLU A 457 0.89 -10.54 -4.39
N GLN A 458 1.07 -10.30 -3.11
CA GLN A 458 1.18 -11.34 -2.10
C GLN A 458 -0.10 -12.18 -2.03
N GLY A 459 -1.25 -11.52 -2.01
CA GLY A 459 -2.55 -12.19 -2.10
C GLY A 459 -2.66 -13.05 -3.35
N LEU A 460 -2.30 -12.51 -4.52
CA LEU A 460 -2.27 -13.25 -5.79
C LEU A 460 -1.35 -14.48 -5.75
N GLY A 461 -0.32 -14.47 -4.92
CA GLY A 461 0.62 -15.58 -4.72
C GLY A 461 0.09 -16.74 -3.90
N ARG A 462 -1.07 -16.61 -3.22
CA ARG A 462 -1.55 -17.63 -2.26
C ARG A 462 -1.90 -18.98 -2.87
N THR A 463 -2.34 -19.01 -4.11
CA THR A 463 -2.76 -20.23 -4.83
C THR A 463 -1.79 -20.66 -5.94
N VAL A 464 -0.72 -19.90 -6.15
CA VAL A 464 0.28 -20.17 -7.21
C VAL A 464 1.67 -19.98 -6.67
N ARG A 465 2.44 -21.07 -6.52
CA ARG A 465 3.81 -21.07 -5.99
C ARG A 465 4.89 -21.49 -6.97
N SER A 466 4.52 -22.18 -8.04
CA SER A 466 5.47 -22.68 -9.02
C SER A 466 4.98 -22.40 -10.44
N ASN A 467 5.88 -22.55 -11.41
CA ASN A 467 5.53 -22.40 -12.82
C ASN A 467 4.57 -23.49 -13.34
N SER A 468 4.35 -24.56 -12.57
CA SER A 468 3.37 -25.61 -12.88
C SER A 468 1.98 -25.33 -12.28
N ASP A 469 1.90 -24.38 -11.33
CA ASP A 469 0.64 -24.03 -10.69
C ASP A 469 -0.20 -23.11 -11.57
N TYR A 470 -1.50 -23.20 -11.38
CA TYR A 470 -2.46 -22.34 -12.06
C TYR A 470 -3.62 -21.97 -11.15
N SER A 471 -4.21 -20.81 -11.37
CA SER A 471 -5.34 -20.34 -10.57
C SER A 471 -6.22 -19.36 -11.34
N VAL A 472 -7.51 -19.42 -11.02
CA VAL A 472 -8.45 -18.34 -11.36
C VAL A 472 -8.50 -17.37 -10.20
N VAL A 473 -8.32 -16.10 -10.49
CA VAL A 473 -8.42 -15.02 -9.50
C VAL A 473 -9.58 -14.12 -9.86
N LEU A 474 -10.52 -13.95 -8.95
CA LEU A 474 -11.60 -12.98 -9.09
C LEU A 474 -11.33 -11.77 -8.20
N LEU A 475 -11.44 -10.58 -8.78
CA LEU A 475 -11.29 -9.32 -8.08
C LEU A 475 -12.67 -8.71 -7.84
N LEU A 476 -13.00 -8.45 -6.59
CA LEU A 476 -14.26 -7.88 -6.14
C LEU A 476 -14.02 -6.64 -5.26
N GLY A 477 -15.07 -5.84 -5.08
CA GLY A 477 -15.04 -4.61 -4.31
C GLY A 477 -14.67 -3.39 -5.14
N ASP A 478 -15.56 -2.38 -5.15
CA ASP A 478 -15.41 -1.18 -5.98
C ASP A 478 -14.04 -0.52 -5.85
N LYS A 479 -13.54 -0.33 -4.62
CA LYS A 479 -12.24 0.31 -4.37
C LYS A 479 -11.07 -0.45 -4.99
N LEU A 480 -11.08 -1.79 -4.95
CA LEU A 480 -10.03 -2.60 -5.55
C LEU A 480 -10.07 -2.49 -7.06
N ILE A 481 -11.27 -2.59 -7.64
CA ILE A 481 -11.45 -2.53 -9.08
C ILE A 481 -11.09 -1.15 -9.61
N ASP A 482 -11.51 -0.09 -8.95
CA ASP A 482 -11.12 1.29 -9.31
C ASP A 482 -9.60 1.47 -9.25
N PHE A 483 -8.96 0.95 -8.22
CA PHE A 483 -7.51 1.05 -8.05
C PHE A 483 -6.72 0.37 -9.18
N ILE A 484 -7.07 -0.88 -9.51
CA ILE A 484 -6.40 -1.64 -10.59
C ILE A 484 -6.78 -1.17 -11.98
N SER A 485 -7.84 -0.40 -12.12
CA SER A 485 -8.33 0.12 -13.39
C SER A 485 -7.58 1.35 -13.90
N LEU A 486 -6.72 1.95 -13.07
CA LEU A 486 -5.94 3.13 -13.42
C LEU A 486 -4.53 2.75 -13.89
N LYS A 487 -4.13 3.19 -15.09
CA LYS A 487 -2.78 2.99 -15.65
C LYS A 487 -1.70 3.59 -14.76
N SER A 488 -2.01 4.72 -14.11
CA SER A 488 -1.09 5.37 -13.17
C SER A 488 -0.77 4.51 -11.94
N ASN A 489 -1.63 3.55 -11.57
CA ASN A 489 -1.39 2.60 -10.51
C ASN A 489 -0.73 1.31 -11.02
N MET A 490 -0.95 0.96 -12.30
CA MET A 490 -0.39 -0.25 -12.91
C MET A 490 1.14 -0.29 -12.88
N LYS A 491 1.79 0.85 -12.96
CA LYS A 491 3.27 0.96 -12.91
C LYS A 491 3.90 0.41 -11.62
N TYR A 492 3.13 0.28 -10.54
CA TYR A 492 3.62 -0.25 -9.26
C TYR A 492 3.53 -1.77 -9.16
N PHE A 493 2.79 -2.43 -10.07
CA PHE A 493 2.73 -3.89 -10.13
C PHE A 493 3.98 -4.46 -10.81
N SER A 494 4.36 -5.68 -10.45
CA SER A 494 5.40 -6.42 -11.16
C SER A 494 5.02 -6.59 -12.63
N LEU A 495 6.01 -6.64 -13.51
CA LEU A 495 5.79 -6.80 -14.96
C LEU A 495 4.95 -8.05 -15.28
N ALA A 496 5.14 -9.13 -14.51
CA ALA A 496 4.35 -10.35 -14.66
C ALA A 496 2.87 -10.12 -14.33
N THR A 497 2.56 -9.42 -13.24
CA THR A 497 1.17 -9.10 -12.86
C THR A 497 0.55 -8.11 -13.85
N GLN A 498 1.31 -7.13 -14.33
CA GLN A 498 0.86 -6.23 -15.39
C GLN A 498 0.47 -6.99 -16.66
N ALA A 499 1.29 -7.94 -17.09
CA ALA A 499 1.00 -8.80 -18.26
C ALA A 499 -0.26 -9.65 -18.02
N GLN A 500 -0.42 -10.26 -16.83
CA GLN A 500 -1.61 -11.05 -16.51
C GLN A 500 -2.89 -10.22 -16.44
N LEU A 501 -2.84 -8.98 -15.95
CA LEU A 501 -3.97 -8.03 -15.98
C LEU A 501 -4.27 -7.54 -17.41
N SER A 502 -3.26 -7.37 -18.26
CA SER A 502 -3.44 -7.04 -19.67
C SER A 502 -4.16 -8.18 -20.41
N ILE A 503 -3.76 -9.42 -20.17
CA ILE A 503 -4.46 -10.61 -20.72
C ILE A 503 -5.95 -10.57 -20.36
N SER A 504 -6.27 -10.26 -19.10
CA SER A 504 -7.66 -10.12 -18.65
C SER A 504 -8.43 -9.08 -19.46
N ASN A 505 -7.85 -7.91 -19.68
CA ASN A 505 -8.49 -6.84 -20.45
C ASN A 505 -8.68 -7.23 -21.92
N GLU A 506 -7.69 -7.92 -22.52
CA GLU A 506 -7.79 -8.45 -23.87
C GLU A 506 -8.91 -9.48 -24.02
N LEU A 507 -9.02 -10.42 -23.08
CA LEU A 507 -10.10 -11.41 -23.06
C LEU A 507 -11.48 -10.75 -23.04
N VAL A 508 -11.65 -9.77 -22.12
CA VAL A 508 -12.91 -9.03 -21.97
C VAL A 508 -13.28 -8.24 -23.21
N SER A 509 -12.28 -7.71 -23.92
CA SER A 509 -12.54 -7.00 -25.19
C SER A 509 -13.15 -7.89 -26.25
N GLY A 510 -12.92 -9.19 -26.17
CA GLY A 510 -13.51 -10.22 -27.05
C GLY A 510 -14.88 -10.76 -26.60
N PHE A 511 -15.37 -10.38 -25.39
CA PHE A 511 -16.66 -10.87 -24.89
C PHE A 511 -17.83 -10.25 -25.67
N VAL A 512 -18.80 -11.10 -26.01
CA VAL A 512 -20.09 -10.65 -26.56
C VAL A 512 -21.11 -10.51 -25.43
N ILE A 513 -21.21 -9.31 -24.87
CA ILE A 513 -22.06 -9.03 -23.71
C ILE A 513 -23.31 -8.28 -24.18
N SER A 514 -24.42 -9.00 -24.28
CA SER A 514 -25.74 -8.43 -24.57
C SER A 514 -26.55 -8.15 -23.29
N ASP A 515 -26.35 -8.97 -22.27
CA ASP A 515 -27.07 -8.93 -21.00
C ASP A 515 -26.27 -9.63 -19.89
N VAL A 516 -26.81 -9.67 -18.67
CA VAL A 516 -26.21 -10.32 -17.50
C VAL A 516 -25.93 -11.81 -17.74
N LYS A 517 -26.83 -12.51 -18.46
CA LYS A 517 -26.69 -13.94 -18.73
C LYS A 517 -25.50 -14.19 -19.65
N ALA A 518 -25.38 -13.45 -20.74
CA ALA A 518 -24.25 -13.51 -21.66
C ALA A 518 -22.91 -13.20 -20.96
N ALA A 519 -22.90 -12.16 -20.13
CA ALA A 519 -21.73 -11.83 -19.33
C ALA A 519 -21.31 -12.97 -18.39
N LYS A 520 -22.29 -13.59 -17.70
CA LYS A 520 -22.05 -14.73 -16.82
C LYS A 520 -21.54 -15.95 -17.60
N GLU A 521 -22.09 -16.24 -18.78
CA GLU A 521 -21.64 -17.34 -19.63
C GLU A 521 -20.17 -17.16 -20.07
N GLU A 522 -19.76 -15.96 -20.46
CA GLU A 522 -18.36 -15.67 -20.82
C GLU A 522 -17.40 -15.79 -19.62
N ILE A 523 -17.81 -15.33 -18.42
CA ILE A 523 -17.02 -15.52 -17.20
C ILE A 523 -16.84 -17.01 -16.90
N VAL A 524 -17.93 -17.81 -16.92
CA VAL A 524 -17.87 -19.26 -16.67
C VAL A 524 -16.97 -19.95 -17.67
N LYS A 525 -17.09 -19.61 -18.94
CA LYS A 525 -16.26 -20.15 -20.00
C LYS A 525 -14.77 -19.85 -19.77
N SER A 526 -14.43 -18.62 -19.40
CA SER A 526 -13.08 -18.22 -19.09
C SER A 526 -12.52 -19.00 -17.88
N ILE A 527 -13.27 -19.09 -16.79
CA ILE A 527 -12.91 -19.90 -15.61
C ILE A 527 -12.63 -21.36 -16.02
N ASN A 528 -13.51 -21.97 -16.83
CA ASN A 528 -13.35 -23.35 -17.28
C ASN A 528 -12.12 -23.53 -18.17
N TYR A 529 -11.75 -22.57 -19.01
CA TYR A 529 -10.52 -22.64 -19.80
C TYR A 529 -9.27 -22.73 -18.90
N CYS A 530 -9.24 -21.97 -17.82
CA CYS A 530 -8.13 -22.03 -16.88
C CYS A 530 -8.13 -23.33 -16.08
N LEU A 531 -9.24 -23.69 -15.45
CA LEU A 531 -9.35 -24.86 -14.58
C LEU A 531 -9.15 -26.19 -15.32
N SER A 532 -9.62 -26.29 -16.58
CA SER A 532 -9.39 -27.48 -17.42
C SER A 532 -8.01 -27.51 -18.09
N ARG A 533 -7.14 -26.54 -17.82
CA ARG A 533 -5.81 -26.44 -18.48
C ARG A 533 -5.90 -26.47 -20.01
N ASN A 534 -6.89 -25.75 -20.57
CA ASN A 534 -7.06 -25.72 -22.03
C ASN A 534 -5.74 -25.34 -22.74
N PRO A 535 -5.23 -26.16 -23.70
CA PRO A 535 -3.92 -25.94 -24.30
C PRO A 535 -3.77 -24.56 -25.00
N SER A 536 -4.86 -24.04 -25.57
CA SER A 536 -4.85 -22.72 -26.21
C SER A 536 -4.71 -21.60 -25.17
N TRP A 537 -5.36 -21.73 -24.02
CA TRP A 537 -5.19 -20.80 -22.91
C TRP A 537 -3.75 -20.82 -22.36
N VAL A 538 -3.25 -22.03 -22.04
CA VAL A 538 -1.90 -22.21 -21.51
C VAL A 538 -0.85 -21.61 -22.42
N LYS A 539 -0.97 -21.86 -23.74
CA LYS A 539 -0.06 -21.30 -24.73
C LYS A 539 -0.16 -19.77 -24.77
N TYR A 540 -1.37 -19.23 -24.87
CA TYR A 540 -1.60 -17.79 -24.95
C TYR A 540 -1.03 -17.06 -23.71
N ALA A 541 -1.29 -17.56 -22.51
CA ALA A 541 -0.77 -16.97 -21.29
C ALA A 541 0.77 -16.99 -21.22
N LYS A 542 1.40 -18.11 -21.63
CA LYS A 542 2.87 -18.22 -21.68
C LYS A 542 3.50 -17.33 -22.73
N ASP A 543 2.92 -17.28 -23.93
CA ASP A 543 3.41 -16.42 -25.01
C ASP A 543 3.42 -14.96 -24.54
N LYS A 544 2.34 -14.48 -23.94
CA LYS A 544 2.24 -13.12 -23.40
C LYS A 544 3.24 -12.82 -22.28
N LEU A 545 3.46 -13.76 -21.37
CA LEU A 545 4.46 -13.60 -20.32
C LEU A 545 5.89 -13.57 -20.88
N SER A 546 6.15 -14.29 -21.97
CA SER A 546 7.47 -14.29 -22.62
C SER A 546 7.79 -13.00 -23.39
N GLU A 547 6.78 -12.21 -23.76
CA GLU A 547 6.93 -10.91 -24.43
C GLU A 547 7.41 -9.80 -23.47
N VAL A 548 7.38 -10.04 -22.16
CA VAL A 548 7.72 -9.03 -21.14
C VAL A 548 9.22 -8.72 -21.15
N ASN A 549 9.55 -7.45 -21.32
CA ASN A 549 10.93 -6.98 -21.31
C ASN A 549 11.39 -6.67 -19.87
N VAL A 550 12.34 -7.44 -19.36
CA VAL A 550 12.86 -7.33 -17.98
C VAL A 550 13.89 -6.20 -17.81
N SER A 551 14.46 -5.69 -18.92
CA SER A 551 15.48 -4.63 -18.86
C SER A 551 14.98 -3.31 -18.25
N GLU A 552 13.67 -3.12 -18.14
CA GLU A 552 13.06 -1.94 -17.53
C GLU A 552 13.13 -1.92 -15.99
N LEU A 553 13.42 -3.06 -15.35
CA LEU A 553 13.58 -3.16 -13.89
C LEU A 553 14.97 -2.74 -13.40
N ALA A 554 15.93 -2.61 -14.29
CA ALA A 554 17.29 -2.21 -13.97
C ALA A 554 17.39 -0.67 -14.05
N HIS A 555 17.76 -0.02 -12.95
CA HIS A 555 18.07 1.42 -12.82
C HIS A 555 16.88 2.34 -12.49
N THR A 556 16.41 2.25 -11.26
CA THR A 556 15.54 3.28 -10.66
C THR A 556 16.42 4.36 -10.00
N ASP A 557 16.29 5.61 -10.38
CA ASP A 557 16.96 6.72 -9.68
C ASP A 557 16.23 7.00 -8.35
N ILE A 558 16.93 6.81 -7.23
CA ILE A 558 16.42 7.10 -5.88
C ILE A 558 17.06 8.33 -5.24
N SER A 559 17.58 9.26 -6.04
CA SER A 559 18.29 10.44 -5.51
C SER A 559 17.43 11.29 -4.58
N ASP A 560 16.13 11.41 -4.83
CA ASP A 560 15.21 12.15 -3.95
C ASP A 560 15.01 11.42 -2.62
N ILE A 561 14.84 10.09 -2.65
CA ILE A 561 14.74 9.26 -1.43
C ILE A 561 16.04 9.35 -0.61
N GLU A 562 17.19 9.32 -1.27
CA GLU A 562 18.49 9.47 -0.64
C GLU A 562 18.64 10.82 0.05
N ASN A 563 18.29 11.91 -0.62
CA ASN A 563 18.34 13.24 -0.05
C ASN A 563 17.42 13.41 1.16
N GLU A 564 16.19 12.85 1.10
CA GLU A 564 15.27 12.85 2.24
C GLU A 564 15.83 12.04 3.42
N TYR A 565 16.35 10.84 3.14
CA TYR A 565 16.94 9.99 4.16
C TYR A 565 18.16 10.62 4.82
N ASP A 566 19.07 11.15 4.04
CA ASP A 566 20.27 11.81 4.53
C ASP A 566 19.93 13.10 5.30
N SER A 567 18.98 13.91 4.82
CA SER A 567 18.48 15.07 5.55
C SER A 567 18.00 14.67 6.95
N TYR A 568 17.17 13.62 7.06
CA TYR A 568 16.71 13.15 8.36
C TYR A 568 17.86 12.66 9.25
N LYS A 569 18.85 11.96 8.70
CA LYS A 569 20.03 11.52 9.48
C LYS A 569 20.85 12.69 10.02
N GLN A 570 21.03 13.72 9.24
CA GLN A 570 21.73 14.94 9.69
C GLN A 570 20.88 15.69 10.73
N TYR A 571 19.58 15.76 10.52
CA TYR A 571 18.63 16.32 11.49
C TYR A 571 18.75 15.65 12.86
N VAL A 572 18.72 14.32 12.91
CA VAL A 572 18.87 13.53 14.16
C VAL A 572 20.25 13.75 14.80
N ARG A 573 21.30 14.04 14.01
CA ARG A 573 22.66 14.36 14.49
C ARG A 573 22.83 15.82 14.89
N HIS A 574 21.78 16.63 14.84
CA HIS A 574 21.79 18.07 15.06
C HIS A 574 22.62 18.88 14.04
N ASP A 575 22.93 18.32 12.88
CA ASP A 575 23.45 19.07 11.74
C ASP A 575 22.32 19.65 10.89
N PHE A 576 21.70 20.68 11.44
CA PHE A 576 20.53 21.31 10.82
C PHE A 576 20.87 22.00 9.50
N THR A 577 22.09 22.49 9.35
CA THR A 577 22.53 23.18 8.13
C THR A 577 22.56 22.24 6.93
N ASP A 578 23.18 21.07 7.08
CA ASP A 578 23.22 20.07 6.01
C ASP A 578 21.83 19.48 5.76
N ALA A 579 21.06 19.21 6.82
CA ALA A 579 19.68 18.73 6.70
C ALA A 579 18.81 19.68 5.87
N ILE A 580 18.84 20.98 6.15
CA ILE A 580 18.10 22.01 5.42
C ILE A 580 18.56 22.08 3.96
N SER A 581 19.88 22.11 3.71
CA SER A 581 20.44 22.17 2.34
C SER A 581 19.93 21.04 1.45
N LYS A 582 19.83 19.83 2.00
CA LYS A 582 19.29 18.66 1.26
C LYS A 582 17.80 18.82 0.93
N LEU A 583 16.98 19.34 1.86
CA LEU A 583 15.57 19.61 1.62
C LEU A 583 15.37 20.75 0.61
N GLU A 584 16.19 21.79 0.67
CA GLU A 584 16.17 22.87 -0.31
C GLU A 584 16.49 22.37 -1.73
N ALA A 585 17.45 21.45 -1.87
CA ALA A 585 17.76 20.83 -3.14
C ALA A 585 16.57 20.05 -3.73
N LEU A 586 15.76 19.41 -2.88
CA LEU A 586 14.58 18.67 -3.29
C LEU A 586 13.43 19.54 -3.83
N ARG A 587 13.38 20.82 -3.51
CA ARG A 587 12.31 21.72 -3.99
C ARG A 587 12.36 21.95 -5.50
N THR A 588 13.54 21.75 -6.10
CA THR A 588 13.74 22.01 -7.53
C THR A 588 12.85 21.07 -8.35
N ASN A 589 12.05 21.63 -9.26
CA ASN A 589 11.11 20.93 -10.12
C ASN A 589 9.92 20.22 -9.40
N LYS A 590 9.68 20.53 -8.13
CA LYS A 590 8.51 20.05 -7.39
C LYS A 590 7.40 21.10 -7.38
N SER A 591 6.16 20.66 -7.26
CA SER A 591 4.99 21.54 -7.20
C SER A 591 3.84 20.87 -6.44
N GLY A 592 2.86 21.66 -6.02
CA GLY A 592 1.65 21.17 -5.38
C GLY A 592 1.92 20.38 -4.11
N ASN A 593 1.26 19.24 -3.94
CA ASN A 593 1.33 18.45 -2.70
C ASN A 593 2.75 18.01 -2.33
N GLU A 594 3.57 17.66 -3.32
CA GLU A 594 4.94 17.21 -3.08
C GLU A 594 5.82 18.35 -2.56
N LEU A 595 5.71 19.54 -3.17
CA LEU A 595 6.41 20.74 -2.72
C LEU A 595 5.95 21.15 -1.31
N GLY A 596 4.63 21.14 -1.08
CA GLY A 596 4.06 21.45 0.22
C GLY A 596 4.55 20.52 1.35
N ARG A 597 4.71 19.22 1.04
CA ARG A 597 5.29 18.25 1.96
C ARG A 597 6.75 18.58 2.30
N ILE A 598 7.55 18.92 1.30
CA ILE A 598 8.96 19.30 1.51
C ILE A 598 9.06 20.58 2.36
N TYR A 599 8.22 21.58 2.11
CA TYR A 599 8.16 22.78 2.93
C TYR A 599 7.85 22.47 4.40
N GLN A 600 6.87 21.56 4.66
CA GLN A 600 6.55 21.17 6.04
C GLN A 600 7.71 20.43 6.72
N GLU A 601 8.43 19.59 6.01
CA GLU A 601 9.59 18.88 6.55
C GLU A 601 10.74 19.85 6.88
N GLU A 602 10.99 20.81 6.01
CA GLU A 602 12.00 21.83 6.28
C GLU A 602 11.56 22.74 7.43
N ALA A 603 10.27 23.06 7.52
CA ALA A 603 9.71 23.82 8.64
C ALA A 603 9.96 23.08 9.98
N GLU A 604 9.79 21.76 10.01
CA GLU A 604 10.11 20.93 11.18
C GLU A 604 11.59 21.06 11.57
N VAL A 605 12.53 20.89 10.63
CA VAL A 605 13.97 20.99 10.89
C VAL A 605 14.37 22.40 11.41
N ARG A 606 13.81 23.46 10.80
CA ARG A 606 14.04 24.84 11.23
C ARG A 606 13.48 25.13 12.62
N PHE A 607 12.32 24.56 12.94
CA PHE A 607 11.73 24.68 14.26
C PHE A 607 12.68 24.13 15.34
N TYR A 608 13.24 22.95 15.11
CA TYR A 608 14.21 22.33 16.00
C TYR A 608 15.52 23.11 16.10
N SER A 609 15.95 23.76 15.05
CA SER A 609 17.14 24.64 15.06
C SER A 609 16.86 26.00 15.73
N SER A 610 15.67 26.19 16.28
CA SER A 610 15.21 27.46 16.88
C SER A 610 15.01 28.61 15.88
N ASP A 611 14.95 28.31 14.57
CA ASP A 611 14.63 29.26 13.51
C ASP A 611 13.10 29.34 13.30
N ILE A 612 12.42 29.80 14.36
CA ILE A 612 10.94 29.74 14.44
C ILE A 612 10.28 30.57 13.35
N GLN A 613 10.82 31.75 13.02
CA GLN A 613 10.23 32.63 12.02
C GLN A 613 10.22 31.99 10.62
N ASN A 614 11.33 31.41 10.18
CA ASN A 614 11.39 30.74 8.88
C ASN A 614 10.61 29.42 8.90
N SER A 615 10.58 28.70 10.02
CA SER A 615 9.72 27.54 10.21
C SER A 615 8.25 27.89 9.94
N GLN A 616 7.74 28.95 10.56
CA GLN A 616 6.34 29.38 10.37
C GLN A 616 6.08 29.84 8.93
N ASN A 617 7.01 30.57 8.31
CA ASN A 617 6.88 30.99 6.92
C ASN A 617 6.76 29.76 5.98
N LEU A 618 7.59 28.75 6.19
CA LEU A 618 7.55 27.51 5.40
C LEU A 618 6.29 26.70 5.67
N GLN A 619 5.84 26.65 6.91
CA GLN A 619 4.57 25.98 7.23
C GLN A 619 3.38 26.64 6.53
N ASN A 620 3.42 27.98 6.34
CA ASN A 620 2.41 28.70 5.57
C ASN A 620 2.47 28.28 4.09
N LEU A 621 3.66 28.26 3.48
CA LEU A 621 3.83 27.79 2.11
C LEU A 621 3.41 26.32 1.94
N ALA A 622 3.68 25.48 2.94
CA ALA A 622 3.21 24.11 2.94
C ALA A 622 1.67 24.04 2.91
N PHE A 623 1.01 24.87 3.70
CA PHE A 623 -0.45 24.91 3.77
C PHE A 623 -1.09 25.46 2.49
N GLU A 624 -0.44 26.40 1.80
CA GLU A 624 -0.87 26.91 0.49
C GLU A 624 -0.81 25.82 -0.59
N GLU A 625 0.29 25.05 -0.62
CA GLU A 625 0.53 24.06 -1.68
C GLU A 625 -0.16 22.72 -1.43
N TRP A 626 -0.33 22.32 -0.16
CA TRP A 626 -0.77 20.98 0.20
C TRP A 626 -2.01 21.02 1.11
N ASP A 627 -3.12 20.46 0.64
CA ASP A 627 -4.41 20.51 1.36
C ASP A 627 -4.39 19.82 2.71
N TYR A 628 -3.47 18.88 2.92
CA TYR A 628 -3.32 18.10 4.15
C TYR A 628 -2.19 18.58 5.07
N ALA A 629 -1.47 19.65 4.71
CA ALA A 629 -0.45 20.23 5.58
C ALA A 629 -1.07 20.67 6.90
N PHE A 630 -0.27 20.67 7.98
CA PHE A 630 -0.74 21.16 9.26
C PHE A 630 -1.20 22.61 9.14
N LYS A 631 -2.35 22.92 9.78
CA LYS A 631 -2.78 24.31 9.92
C LYS A 631 -1.75 25.08 10.74
N PRO A 632 -1.15 26.13 10.22
CA PRO A 632 -0.15 26.89 10.91
C PRO A 632 -0.70 27.51 12.22
N GLU A 633 0.19 27.90 13.15
CA GLU A 633 -0.20 28.56 14.40
C GLU A 633 -0.62 30.02 14.20
N THR A 634 -0.07 30.69 13.18
CA THR A 634 -0.39 32.08 12.87
C THR A 634 -1.71 32.18 12.09
N SER A 635 -2.43 33.28 12.16
CA SER A 635 -3.69 33.51 11.44
C SER A 635 -3.46 34.29 10.15
N GLY A 636 -4.30 34.11 9.15
CA GLY A 636 -4.37 34.98 7.96
C GLY A 636 -3.80 34.44 6.68
N TYR A 637 -3.56 33.09 6.58
CA TYR A 637 -3.20 32.55 5.28
C TYR A 637 -4.41 32.18 4.46
N GLN A 638 -4.18 32.17 3.15
CA GLN A 638 -5.12 31.73 2.17
C GLN A 638 -4.51 30.61 1.36
N LYS A 639 -5.32 29.60 1.04
CA LYS A 639 -4.92 28.55 0.10
C LYS A 639 -4.81 29.11 -1.30
N ALA A 640 -3.84 28.64 -2.06
CA ALA A 640 -3.77 28.89 -3.48
C ALA A 640 -4.97 28.24 -4.19
N LEU A 641 -5.62 28.98 -5.09
CA LEU A 641 -6.70 28.43 -5.90
C LEU A 641 -6.11 27.44 -6.93
N LYS A 642 -6.36 26.16 -6.76
CA LYS A 642 -5.96 25.12 -7.71
C LYS A 642 -6.90 25.16 -8.91
N ALA A 643 -6.38 25.58 -10.05
CA ALA A 643 -7.16 25.80 -11.27
C ALA A 643 -6.53 25.05 -12.45
N PRO A 644 -6.79 23.74 -12.59
CA PRO A 644 -6.29 22.95 -13.70
C PRO A 644 -6.87 23.42 -15.03
N ASP A 645 -6.15 23.17 -16.15
CA ASP A 645 -6.76 23.18 -17.46
C ASP A 645 -7.80 22.06 -17.53
N ILE A 646 -9.07 22.44 -17.66
CA ILE A 646 -10.22 21.54 -17.53
C ILE A 646 -10.18 20.42 -18.57
N ILE A 647 -9.86 20.75 -19.82
CA ILE A 647 -9.84 19.73 -20.89
C ILE A 647 -8.65 18.79 -20.71
N GLU A 648 -7.48 19.33 -20.37
CA GLU A 648 -6.30 18.53 -20.07
C GLU A 648 -6.52 17.59 -18.89
N ALA A 649 -7.07 18.09 -17.79
CA ALA A 649 -7.32 17.32 -16.59
C ALA A 649 -8.38 16.22 -16.83
N SER A 650 -9.50 16.56 -17.50
CA SER A 650 -10.52 15.58 -17.89
C SER A 650 -9.97 14.52 -18.84
N PHE A 651 -9.21 14.93 -19.85
CA PHE A 651 -8.60 14.02 -20.80
C PHE A 651 -7.63 13.05 -20.11
N LYS A 652 -6.74 13.58 -19.26
CA LYS A 652 -5.81 12.76 -18.48
C LYS A 652 -6.55 11.79 -17.58
N PHE A 653 -7.60 12.24 -16.89
CA PHE A 653 -8.41 11.39 -16.01
C PHE A 653 -9.08 10.24 -16.78
N ILE A 654 -9.69 10.54 -17.93
CA ILE A 654 -10.38 9.53 -18.77
C ILE A 654 -9.38 8.53 -19.34
N THR A 655 -8.26 9.00 -19.88
CA THR A 655 -7.25 8.16 -20.53
C THR A 655 -6.36 7.38 -19.54
N ASP A 656 -6.40 7.74 -18.26
CA ASP A 656 -5.76 6.97 -17.19
C ASP A 656 -6.48 5.64 -16.91
N HIS A 657 -7.76 5.51 -17.28
CA HIS A 657 -8.44 4.23 -17.20
C HIS A 657 -7.83 3.21 -18.17
N SER A 658 -7.67 1.97 -17.71
CA SER A 658 -7.01 0.90 -18.49
C SER A 658 -7.78 0.53 -19.77
N ASP A 659 -9.11 0.62 -19.72
CA ASP A 659 -10.01 0.21 -20.78
C ASP A 659 -11.39 0.90 -20.67
N LYS A 660 -12.19 0.81 -21.71
CA LYS A 660 -13.55 1.37 -21.78
C LYS A 660 -14.50 0.79 -20.73
N TYR A 661 -14.31 -0.46 -20.29
CA TYR A 661 -15.18 -1.10 -19.29
C TYR A 661 -14.91 -0.55 -17.90
N SER A 662 -13.64 -0.29 -17.58
CA SER A 662 -13.22 0.39 -16.35
C SER A 662 -13.84 1.79 -16.25
N LEU A 663 -13.73 2.57 -17.32
CA LEU A 663 -14.36 3.90 -17.39
C LEU A 663 -15.88 3.81 -17.29
N SER A 664 -16.50 2.84 -17.99
CA SER A 664 -17.95 2.63 -17.95
C SER A 664 -18.44 2.27 -16.54
N LYS A 665 -17.70 1.38 -15.84
CA LYS A 665 -18.01 1.03 -14.45
C LYS A 665 -17.95 2.28 -13.57
N PHE A 666 -16.86 3.05 -13.64
CA PHE A 666 -16.71 4.29 -12.88
C PHE A 666 -17.87 5.26 -13.12
N ILE A 667 -18.27 5.51 -14.38
CA ILE A 667 -19.39 6.39 -14.71
C ILE A 667 -20.73 5.81 -14.25
N ASN A 668 -20.93 4.49 -14.36
CA ASN A 668 -22.14 3.83 -13.85
C ASN A 668 -22.26 3.97 -12.32
N ASP A 669 -21.14 3.87 -11.61
CA ASP A 669 -21.11 4.06 -10.16
C ASP A 669 -21.51 5.48 -9.77
N ILE A 670 -21.02 6.51 -10.48
CA ILE A 670 -21.50 7.90 -10.31
C ILE A 670 -23.02 7.97 -10.50
N ILE A 671 -23.53 7.48 -11.63
CA ILE A 671 -24.95 7.56 -11.98
C ILE A 671 -25.83 6.83 -10.94
N SER A 672 -25.41 5.67 -10.47
CA SER A 672 -26.16 4.85 -9.50
C SER A 672 -26.25 5.50 -8.11
N LYS A 673 -25.19 6.20 -7.69
CA LYS A 673 -25.08 6.86 -6.38
C LYS A 673 -25.75 8.24 -6.35
N LEU A 674 -25.93 8.88 -7.50
CA LEU A 674 -26.65 10.16 -7.64
C LEU A 674 -28.16 9.95 -7.59
N ARG A 675 -28.72 9.83 -6.38
CA ARG A 675 -30.17 9.66 -6.19
C ARG A 675 -30.68 10.35 -4.94
N TYR A 676 -31.83 10.95 -5.04
CA TYR A 676 -32.57 11.51 -3.91
C TYR A 676 -33.47 10.45 -3.32
N ASP A 677 -33.05 9.87 -2.20
CA ASP A 677 -33.74 8.77 -1.54
C ASP A 677 -33.39 8.78 -0.05
N ASN A 678 -34.37 8.55 0.83
CA ASN A 678 -34.17 8.52 2.29
C ASN A 678 -33.23 7.41 2.74
N GLU A 679 -33.16 6.31 1.96
CA GLU A 679 -32.27 5.19 2.23
C GLU A 679 -30.90 5.34 1.59
N ALA A 680 -30.73 6.34 0.70
CA ALA A 680 -29.44 6.57 0.04
C ALA A 680 -28.39 7.05 1.03
N SER A 681 -27.16 6.57 0.88
CA SER A 681 -26.01 7.04 1.65
C SER A 681 -25.62 8.45 1.24
N SER A 682 -25.55 9.37 2.18
CA SER A 682 -25.03 10.74 1.93
C SER A 682 -23.58 10.67 1.47
N GLU A 683 -22.77 9.86 2.11
CA GLU A 683 -21.36 9.72 1.77
C GLU A 683 -21.14 9.22 0.33
N HIS A 684 -21.95 8.27 -0.14
CA HIS A 684 -21.89 7.80 -1.52
C HIS A 684 -22.33 8.86 -2.52
N PHE A 685 -23.33 9.66 -2.18
CA PHE A 685 -23.81 10.75 -3.02
C PHE A 685 -22.73 11.85 -3.17
N GLU A 686 -22.19 12.32 -2.05
CA GLU A 686 -21.10 13.31 -2.02
C GLU A 686 -19.86 12.81 -2.76
N LYS A 687 -19.51 11.52 -2.59
CA LYS A 687 -18.41 10.90 -3.35
C LYS A 687 -18.66 10.90 -4.85
N ALA A 688 -19.89 10.62 -5.27
CA ALA A 688 -20.28 10.66 -6.68
C ALA A 688 -20.19 12.09 -7.27
N ILE A 689 -20.51 13.12 -6.48
CA ILE A 689 -20.31 14.52 -6.89
C ILE A 689 -18.83 14.86 -7.04
N GLU A 690 -17.97 14.41 -6.10
CA GLU A 690 -16.52 14.57 -6.22
C GLU A 690 -16.01 13.91 -7.49
N ASP A 691 -16.39 12.67 -7.74
CA ASP A 691 -15.95 11.89 -8.89
C ASP A 691 -16.44 12.48 -10.23
N LEU A 692 -17.65 13.02 -10.24
CA LEU A 692 -18.16 13.77 -11.38
C LEU A 692 -17.31 15.01 -11.66
N GLY A 693 -16.95 15.78 -10.64
CA GLY A 693 -16.07 16.93 -10.79
C GLY A 693 -14.72 16.57 -11.41
N LYS A 694 -14.12 15.46 -10.96
CA LYS A 694 -12.86 14.93 -11.53
C LYS A 694 -13.02 14.48 -12.98
N LEU A 695 -14.09 13.77 -13.31
CA LEU A 695 -14.42 13.37 -14.69
C LEU A 695 -14.52 14.58 -15.61
N LEU A 696 -15.07 15.68 -15.13
CA LEU A 696 -15.21 16.93 -15.87
C LEU A 696 -13.94 17.80 -15.90
N GLY A 697 -12.86 17.38 -15.23
CA GLY A 697 -11.56 18.05 -15.22
C GLY A 697 -11.43 19.18 -14.20
N LEU A 698 -12.31 19.25 -13.22
CA LEU A 698 -12.26 20.24 -12.14
C LEU A 698 -11.34 19.77 -11.01
N HIS A 699 -10.73 20.69 -10.29
CA HIS A 699 -10.17 20.36 -8.99
C HIS A 699 -11.34 20.15 -8.01
N SER A 700 -11.72 18.89 -7.86
CA SER A 700 -12.88 18.45 -7.09
C SER A 700 -12.43 17.77 -5.81
N THR A 701 -12.87 18.30 -4.67
CA THR A 701 -12.51 17.82 -3.33
C THR A 701 -13.72 17.79 -2.41
N ARG A 702 -13.59 17.13 -1.28
CA ARG A 702 -14.55 17.07 -0.18
C ARG A 702 -13.90 17.67 1.07
N PRO A 703 -13.92 19.00 1.26
CA PRO A 703 -13.21 19.66 2.35
C PRO A 703 -13.62 19.17 3.73
N GLU A 704 -14.91 18.91 3.95
CA GLU A 704 -15.39 18.32 5.19
C GLU A 704 -14.69 16.99 5.53
N LYS A 705 -14.47 16.11 4.53
CA LYS A 705 -13.76 14.85 4.74
C LYS A 705 -12.25 14.98 4.91
N ILE A 706 -11.66 16.06 4.41
CA ILE A 706 -10.22 16.30 4.53
C ILE A 706 -9.87 16.72 5.96
N LYS A 707 -10.58 17.72 6.51
CA LYS A 707 -10.28 18.32 7.82
C LYS A 707 -11.48 18.43 8.74
N ASP A 708 -12.70 18.26 8.24
CA ASP A 708 -13.97 18.36 8.97
C ASP A 708 -14.03 19.62 9.86
N ASP A 709 -13.74 20.77 9.26
CA ASP A 709 -13.69 22.07 9.93
C ASP A 709 -14.81 23.01 9.48
N GLY A 710 -15.96 22.41 9.12
CA GLY A 710 -17.14 23.11 8.64
C GLY A 710 -17.04 23.54 7.17
N GLY A 711 -16.19 22.89 6.40
CA GLY A 711 -16.12 23.05 4.96
C GLY A 711 -17.32 22.45 4.24
N PRO A 712 -17.49 22.76 2.95
CA PRO A 712 -18.59 22.21 2.15
C PRO A 712 -18.45 20.70 1.94
N ASP A 713 -19.57 20.02 1.72
CA ASP A 713 -19.62 18.62 1.32
C ASP A 713 -18.76 18.36 0.08
N ASN A 714 -18.83 19.27 -0.90
CA ASN A 714 -18.00 19.24 -2.11
C ASN A 714 -17.56 20.65 -2.53
N LEU A 715 -16.37 20.73 -3.11
CA LEU A 715 -15.79 21.94 -3.66
C LEU A 715 -15.25 21.67 -5.05
N TRP A 716 -15.77 22.38 -6.06
CA TRP A 716 -15.28 22.30 -7.43
C TRP A 716 -14.58 23.60 -7.82
N LEU A 717 -13.32 23.54 -8.18
CA LEU A 717 -12.52 24.70 -8.52
C LEU A 717 -12.01 24.63 -9.95
N SER A 718 -12.09 25.77 -10.61
CA SER A 718 -11.40 26.06 -11.87
C SER A 718 -10.99 27.53 -11.87
N ARG A 719 -10.29 27.98 -12.93
CA ARG A 719 -9.85 29.36 -13.03
C ARG A 719 -10.99 30.37 -12.95
N ASP A 720 -12.12 30.08 -13.63
CA ASP A 720 -13.22 31.02 -13.80
C ASP A 720 -14.47 30.66 -12.98
N TYR A 721 -14.51 29.46 -12.39
CA TYR A 721 -15.69 28.93 -11.67
C TYR A 721 -15.29 28.26 -10.37
N GLN A 722 -15.93 28.69 -9.30
CA GLN A 722 -15.81 28.11 -7.96
C GLN A 722 -17.21 27.73 -7.49
N PHE A 723 -17.46 26.42 -7.30
CA PHE A 723 -18.73 25.90 -6.82
C PHE A 723 -18.55 25.35 -5.42
N VAL A 724 -19.23 25.96 -4.47
CA VAL A 724 -19.35 25.50 -3.07
C VAL A 724 -20.64 24.71 -2.99
N ILE A 725 -20.56 23.43 -2.66
CA ILE A 725 -21.64 22.47 -2.86
C ILE A 725 -22.03 21.83 -1.54
N GLU A 726 -23.32 21.86 -1.23
CA GLU A 726 -23.97 21.15 -0.14
C GLU A 726 -24.94 20.10 -0.68
N CYS A 727 -25.02 18.93 -0.04
CA CYS A 727 -25.77 17.77 -0.50
C CYS A 727 -26.84 17.36 0.52
N LYS A 728 -28.13 17.52 0.16
CA LYS A 728 -29.29 17.11 0.97
C LYS A 728 -30.07 15.99 0.25
N ASN A 729 -29.39 14.89 -0.04
CA ASN A 729 -29.93 13.80 -0.85
C ASN A 729 -31.02 12.98 -0.14
N ARG A 730 -31.13 13.07 1.18
CA ARG A 730 -32.16 12.40 2.01
C ARG A 730 -33.35 13.27 2.32
N GLU A 731 -33.24 14.59 2.10
CA GLU A 731 -34.32 15.51 2.40
C GLU A 731 -35.48 15.36 1.40
N VAL A 732 -36.70 15.21 1.94
CA VAL A 732 -37.95 15.08 1.15
C VAL A 732 -38.88 16.30 1.30
N ASN A 733 -38.65 17.13 2.32
CA ASN A 733 -39.41 18.34 2.61
C ASN A 733 -38.92 19.50 1.73
N ASN A 734 -39.58 20.65 1.84
CA ASN A 734 -39.08 21.88 1.21
C ASN A 734 -37.75 22.33 1.87
N ILE A 735 -36.96 23.11 1.12
CA ILE A 735 -35.71 23.67 1.61
C ILE A 735 -35.98 24.50 2.87
N ASN A 736 -35.35 24.14 3.96
CA ASN A 736 -35.52 24.76 5.26
C ASN A 736 -34.38 25.76 5.56
N LYS A 737 -34.53 26.49 6.66
CA LYS A 737 -33.57 27.50 7.08
C LYS A 737 -32.17 26.87 7.38
N GLY A 738 -32.15 25.69 7.98
CA GLY A 738 -30.90 24.99 8.30
C GLY A 738 -30.08 24.63 7.05
N ASP A 739 -30.74 24.22 5.96
CA ASP A 739 -30.08 23.92 4.68
C ASP A 739 -29.34 25.14 4.12
N VAL A 740 -29.97 26.32 4.21
CA VAL A 740 -29.39 27.56 3.72
C VAL A 740 -28.30 28.07 4.66
N GLU A 741 -28.48 27.97 5.98
CA GLU A 741 -27.48 28.37 6.96
C GLU A 741 -26.20 27.54 6.78
N GLN A 742 -26.31 26.24 6.52
CA GLN A 742 -25.14 25.38 6.27
C GLN A 742 -24.40 25.81 5.00
N LEU A 743 -25.14 26.09 3.93
CA LEU A 743 -24.56 26.57 2.67
C LEU A 743 -23.87 27.94 2.81
N LEU A 744 -24.43 28.86 3.60
CA LEU A 744 -23.79 30.13 3.94
C LEU A 744 -22.56 29.96 4.83
N HIS A 745 -22.60 29.01 5.74
CA HIS A 745 -21.43 28.66 6.54
C HIS A 745 -20.29 28.15 5.66
N SER A 746 -20.60 27.34 4.66
CA SER A 746 -19.63 26.81 3.68
C SER A 746 -19.08 27.92 2.77
N GLU A 747 -19.89 28.96 2.46
CA GLU A 747 -19.41 30.17 1.79
C GLU A 747 -18.39 30.94 2.65
N LEU A 748 -18.68 31.12 3.93
CA LEU A 748 -17.77 31.77 4.86
C LEU A 748 -16.47 30.98 5.00
N TRP A 749 -16.57 29.64 5.09
CA TRP A 749 -15.41 28.78 5.10
C TRP A 749 -14.56 28.97 3.83
N PHE A 750 -15.18 29.01 2.64
CA PHE A 750 -14.49 29.24 1.37
C PHE A 750 -13.76 30.59 1.38
N THR A 751 -14.43 31.65 1.79
CA THR A 751 -13.88 33.02 1.85
C THR A 751 -12.71 33.11 2.81
N ASN A 752 -12.79 32.43 3.96
CA ASN A 752 -11.71 32.40 4.95
C ASN A 752 -10.47 31.62 4.45
N ASN A 753 -10.66 30.59 3.63
CA ASN A 753 -9.57 29.74 3.13
C ASN A 753 -8.94 30.27 1.83
N TYR A 754 -9.72 30.90 0.93
CA TYR A 754 -9.27 31.29 -0.41
C TYR A 754 -9.30 32.82 -0.65
N GLY A 755 -9.89 33.59 0.28
CA GLY A 755 -10.03 35.04 0.16
C GLY A 755 -11.31 35.49 -0.50
N GLY A 756 -11.65 36.76 -0.29
CA GLY A 756 -12.91 37.37 -0.74
C GLY A 756 -12.90 37.89 -2.20
N MET A 757 -11.83 37.58 -2.97
CA MET A 757 -11.74 38.08 -4.37
C MET A 757 -12.49 37.22 -5.38
N TYR A 758 -12.93 36.03 -5.00
CA TYR A 758 -13.61 35.10 -5.87
C TYR A 758 -15.13 35.26 -5.83
N HIS A 759 -15.79 35.02 -6.97
CA HIS A 759 -17.25 35.03 -7.10
C HIS A 759 -17.80 33.62 -7.09
N GLN A 760 -17.73 32.98 -5.90
CA GLN A 760 -18.21 31.62 -5.72
C GLN A 760 -19.71 31.49 -5.90
N LYS A 761 -20.15 30.38 -6.45
CA LYS A 761 -21.54 29.97 -6.57
C LYS A 761 -21.87 28.91 -5.55
N LEU A 762 -22.94 29.08 -4.86
CA LEU A 762 -23.44 28.21 -3.82
C LEU A 762 -24.44 27.24 -4.44
N ILE A 763 -24.14 25.95 -4.42
CA ILE A 763 -24.93 24.91 -5.06
C ILE A 763 -25.53 24.00 -4.00
N LEU A 764 -26.85 23.96 -3.93
CA LEU A 764 -27.59 23.05 -3.06
C LEU A 764 -28.15 21.88 -3.89
N PHE A 765 -27.66 20.69 -3.66
CA PHE A 765 -28.30 19.47 -4.14
C PHE A 765 -29.45 19.10 -3.21
N HIS A 766 -30.69 19.29 -3.69
CA HIS A 766 -31.89 19.06 -2.90
C HIS A 766 -33.04 18.51 -3.76
N ALA A 767 -33.79 17.52 -3.26
CA ALA A 767 -34.85 16.88 -4.06
C ALA A 767 -35.94 17.86 -4.54
N LYS A 768 -36.22 18.89 -3.75
CA LYS A 768 -37.19 19.96 -4.04
C LYS A 768 -36.49 21.23 -4.47
N SER A 769 -37.16 22.07 -5.19
CA SER A 769 -36.78 23.46 -5.49
C SER A 769 -37.58 24.50 -4.70
N GLU A 770 -38.60 24.06 -3.98
CA GLU A 770 -39.48 24.90 -3.17
C GLU A 770 -38.87 25.10 -1.78
N LYS A 771 -39.08 26.30 -1.23
CA LYS A 771 -38.58 26.71 0.08
C LYS A 771 -39.71 26.91 1.09
N GLU A 772 -39.37 26.83 2.37
CA GLU A 772 -40.24 27.29 3.45
C GLU A 772 -40.36 28.81 3.47
N ARG A 773 -41.44 29.34 4.06
CA ARG A 773 -41.75 30.80 4.01
C ARG A 773 -40.69 31.69 4.63
N GLU A 774 -39.92 31.19 5.59
CA GLU A 774 -38.92 31.95 6.34
C GLU A 774 -37.55 31.96 5.67
N VAL A 775 -37.37 31.17 4.60
CA VAL A 775 -36.10 31.02 3.91
C VAL A 775 -35.84 32.15 2.95
N GLN A 776 -34.63 32.73 3.02
CA GLN A 776 -34.15 33.72 2.06
C GLN A 776 -32.91 33.18 1.34
N PHE A 777 -32.90 33.35 0.03
CA PHE A 777 -31.74 32.95 -0.78
C PHE A 777 -30.89 34.16 -1.15
N SER A 778 -29.58 33.99 -1.18
CA SER A 778 -28.67 34.98 -1.77
C SER A 778 -28.64 34.89 -3.30
N ASP A 779 -28.18 35.96 -3.96
CA ASP A 779 -28.15 36.05 -5.42
C ASP A 779 -27.23 35.05 -6.11
N ASN A 780 -26.28 34.47 -5.39
CA ASN A 780 -25.31 33.45 -5.89
C ASN A 780 -25.72 32.01 -5.58
N MET A 781 -26.94 31.78 -5.05
CA MET A 781 -27.45 30.42 -4.72
C MET A 781 -28.16 29.78 -5.90
N TYR A 782 -27.89 28.50 -6.06
CA TYR A 782 -28.47 27.63 -7.09
C TYR A 782 -28.91 26.29 -6.48
N ILE A 783 -29.92 25.69 -7.08
CA ILE A 783 -30.49 24.41 -6.64
C ILE A 783 -30.39 23.40 -7.77
N VAL A 784 -29.99 22.17 -7.43
CA VAL A 784 -30.09 21.00 -8.31
C VAL A 784 -31.25 20.13 -7.83
N SER A 785 -32.43 20.34 -8.38
CA SER A 785 -33.63 19.56 -8.05
C SER A 785 -33.60 18.14 -8.61
N ARG A 786 -34.55 17.27 -8.20
CA ARG A 786 -34.69 15.92 -8.71
C ARG A 786 -34.77 15.88 -10.25
N GLU A 787 -35.51 16.80 -10.85
CA GLU A 787 -35.61 16.90 -12.31
C GLU A 787 -34.28 17.23 -12.94
N LYS A 788 -33.56 18.21 -12.38
CA LYS A 788 -32.23 18.63 -12.85
C LYS A 788 -31.19 17.53 -12.67
N LEU A 789 -31.21 16.81 -11.55
CA LEU A 789 -30.33 15.67 -11.30
C LEU A 789 -30.57 14.54 -12.31
N ASN A 790 -31.82 14.21 -12.61
CA ASN A 790 -32.14 13.20 -13.62
C ASN A 790 -31.64 13.62 -15.00
N ARG A 791 -31.84 14.86 -15.40
CA ARG A 791 -31.28 15.41 -16.66
C ARG A 791 -29.75 15.34 -16.69
N LEU A 792 -29.10 15.63 -15.57
CA LEU A 792 -27.64 15.53 -15.44
C LEU A 792 -27.20 14.07 -15.65
N LYS A 793 -27.85 13.12 -15.01
CA LYS A 793 -27.59 11.67 -15.16
C LYS A 793 -27.74 11.21 -16.61
N ASP A 794 -28.80 11.65 -17.31
CA ASP A 794 -29.01 11.31 -18.71
C ASP A 794 -27.88 11.85 -19.59
N LYS A 795 -27.31 13.02 -19.27
CA LYS A 795 -26.21 13.61 -20.02
C LYS A 795 -24.88 12.94 -19.70
N ILE A 796 -24.67 12.49 -18.47
CA ILE A 796 -23.51 11.68 -18.09
C ILE A 796 -23.56 10.32 -18.83
N GLU A 797 -24.74 9.68 -18.92
CA GLU A 797 -24.92 8.46 -19.67
C GLU A 797 -24.62 8.65 -21.17
N GLN A 798 -25.08 9.78 -21.78
CA GLN A 798 -24.75 10.13 -23.16
C GLN A 798 -23.24 10.35 -23.36
N LEU A 799 -22.56 10.99 -22.40
CA LEU A 799 -21.11 11.17 -22.44
C LEU A 799 -20.41 9.81 -22.41
N LYS A 800 -20.81 8.90 -21.52
CA LYS A 800 -20.29 7.54 -21.42
C LYS A 800 -20.36 6.82 -22.78
N GLN A 801 -21.50 6.87 -23.44
CA GLN A 801 -21.70 6.23 -24.76
C GLN A 801 -20.74 6.80 -25.82
N LEU A 802 -20.55 8.13 -25.85
CA LEU A 802 -19.63 8.79 -26.78
C LEU A 802 -18.17 8.38 -26.50
N LEU A 803 -17.78 8.33 -25.24
CA LEU A 803 -16.44 7.92 -24.80
C LEU A 803 -16.18 6.45 -25.14
N ASN A 804 -17.13 5.55 -24.89
CA ASN A 804 -16.99 4.12 -25.19
C ASN A 804 -16.82 3.83 -26.67
N ASN A 805 -17.49 4.61 -27.53
CA ASN A 805 -17.42 4.41 -28.98
C ASN A 805 -16.05 4.81 -29.57
N ASN A 806 -15.25 5.58 -28.87
CA ASN A 806 -13.96 6.07 -29.37
C ASN A 806 -12.89 6.13 -28.25
N PHE A 807 -12.92 5.21 -27.30
CA PHE A 807 -12.04 5.25 -26.13
C PHE A 807 -10.55 5.25 -26.51
N ASP A 808 -10.15 4.30 -27.38
CA ASP A 808 -8.74 4.11 -27.76
C ASP A 808 -8.20 5.20 -28.70
N GLY A 809 -9.08 5.90 -29.38
CA GLY A 809 -8.73 6.99 -30.29
C GLY A 809 -9.13 8.38 -29.82
N LEU A 810 -9.49 8.53 -28.55
CA LEU A 810 -9.96 9.80 -27.99
C LEU A 810 -8.88 10.89 -28.10
N THR A 811 -9.27 12.05 -28.60
CA THR A 811 -8.43 13.26 -28.60
C THR A 811 -9.03 14.34 -27.69
N LYS A 812 -8.23 15.34 -27.30
CA LYS A 812 -8.68 16.48 -26.50
C LYS A 812 -9.79 17.28 -27.20
N GLU A 813 -9.67 17.46 -28.50
CA GLU A 813 -10.66 18.17 -29.33
C GLU A 813 -11.99 17.42 -29.37
N GLN A 814 -11.94 16.10 -29.51
CA GLN A 814 -13.15 15.26 -29.48
C GLN A 814 -13.80 15.29 -28.09
N LEU A 815 -13.00 15.19 -27.02
CA LEU A 815 -13.51 15.29 -25.65
C LEU A 815 -14.20 16.65 -25.44
N GLN A 816 -13.60 17.75 -25.87
CA GLN A 816 -14.20 19.08 -25.80
C GLN A 816 -15.54 19.12 -26.53
N GLN A 817 -15.63 18.53 -27.74
CA GLN A 817 -16.89 18.42 -28.50
C GLN A 817 -17.93 17.57 -27.78
N TYR A 818 -17.52 16.44 -27.14
CA TYR A 818 -18.44 15.57 -26.40
C TYR A 818 -19.01 16.27 -25.16
N LEU A 819 -18.17 16.97 -24.38
CA LEU A 819 -18.60 17.76 -23.24
C LEU A 819 -19.55 18.89 -23.68
N PHE A 820 -19.29 19.55 -24.80
CA PHE A 820 -20.17 20.57 -25.34
C PHE A 820 -21.51 20.00 -25.83
N LYS A 821 -21.50 18.89 -26.57
CA LYS A 821 -22.69 18.21 -27.08
C LYS A 821 -23.60 17.71 -25.95
N THR A 822 -23.03 17.18 -24.90
CA THR A 822 -23.75 16.65 -23.73
C THR A 822 -24.14 17.75 -22.73
N LYS A 823 -23.73 19.00 -22.95
CA LYS A 823 -23.94 20.12 -22.02
C LYS A 823 -23.21 20.01 -20.69
N LEU A 824 -22.20 19.14 -20.63
CA LEU A 824 -21.35 18.93 -19.45
C LEU A 824 -20.08 19.81 -19.45
N ASN A 825 -19.89 20.67 -20.43
CA ASN A 825 -18.87 21.71 -20.38
C ASN A 825 -19.19 22.69 -19.23
N ILE A 826 -18.19 23.13 -18.47
CA ILE A 826 -18.35 23.94 -17.26
C ILE A 826 -19.21 25.20 -17.50
N ARG A 827 -19.08 25.86 -18.65
CA ARG A 827 -19.86 27.04 -19.00
C ARG A 827 -21.35 26.76 -19.23
N GLN A 828 -21.68 25.51 -19.59
CA GLN A 828 -23.04 25.07 -19.88
C GLN A 828 -23.71 24.42 -18.68
N ILE A 829 -22.91 23.80 -17.78
CA ILE A 829 -23.44 23.01 -16.67
C ILE A 829 -24.34 23.82 -15.77
N GLU A 830 -23.96 25.07 -15.48
CA GLU A 830 -24.73 26.02 -14.69
C GLU A 830 -26.11 26.28 -15.31
N HIS A 831 -26.16 26.63 -16.58
CA HIS A 831 -27.40 26.99 -17.25
C HIS A 831 -28.35 25.81 -17.45
N HIS A 832 -27.83 24.60 -17.62
CA HIS A 832 -28.65 23.43 -17.92
C HIS A 832 -29.10 22.65 -16.69
N PHE A 833 -28.28 22.59 -15.66
CA PHE A 833 -28.52 21.71 -14.51
C PHE A 833 -28.74 22.46 -13.20
N PHE A 834 -28.36 23.74 -13.11
CA PHE A 834 -28.60 24.52 -11.93
C PHE A 834 -29.80 25.45 -12.16
N THR A 835 -30.66 25.60 -11.16
CA THR A 835 -31.77 26.56 -11.16
C THR A 835 -31.43 27.63 -10.15
N LYS A 836 -31.44 28.89 -10.56
CA LYS A 836 -31.22 29.99 -9.62
C LYS A 836 -32.30 29.93 -8.53
N ALA A 837 -31.88 29.95 -7.28
CA ALA A 837 -32.78 29.93 -6.15
C ALA A 837 -33.61 31.22 -6.13
N LYS A 838 -34.92 31.11 -5.85
CA LYS A 838 -35.87 32.24 -5.87
C LYS A 838 -36.69 32.33 -4.59
#